data_b55c065a74f45d40e2f2286d2d7f7c48
#
_entry.id   b55c065a74f45d40e2f2286d2d7f7c48
#
_cell.length_a   1.000
_cell.length_b   1.000
_cell.length_c   1.000
_cell.angle_alpha   90.00
_cell.angle_beta   90.00
_cell.angle_gamma   90.00
#
_symmetry.space_group_name_H-M   'P 1'
#
loop_
_entity.id
_entity.type
_entity.pdbx_description
1 polymer ?
#
loop_
_entity_poly.entity_id
_entity_poly.type
_entity_poly.pdbx_seq_one_letter_code
_entity_poly.pdbx_strand_id
1 'polypeptide(L)'
;MIVLLMIGGVSANNIDDSFLGNSTSDIQESSEIANLNVNVNYQYESDNGNINPTIIVNNKHIISKDYDSSSNSYNVVINSSDVLDKLNISVIAPGYLTQNKIITPQLGKSILVNVTFDMKASESYILGHEVTVQADKYLDFKNADDILVITTAGVAKYNGKTSEDAMEAIVNYGGITYTNVLMLRQSAVDPIDFAFIIKKGNELKAIVFQNASTKYSYLGTISENMTKSQWNKYYKAVVGENSWAFASLANGWAADVSKEILQEAAFHGHICEGTLGGYSIIQALLKYYPPDQETNPGGVGSPADVTAYKVLGVPGGSDDDAALFFLDDTIGKTGYTGMNTTNTGATENMIGFIKWNSKLKTGDLIIMSFNSTKLKAAFTKETGLNPDAGSLEELKYCSWWINKINTNPEDLVDFLYEFTGLNQEQYNYLMGTTENVTYDGEPAEYGIDGHGLDLNYILSLNLSSATRATVNNTHEVLTDEQIKQIGIDAANEAKKIFKEDLGIDIERDDVDFLALTDAGYAFLNGRDTVSARDGLFEVFGGTLFGQNLLSLHQAVWKPLWFAFAIRYPDSDVVNMIYLRYNPDTNDFFVGTLDGDRVVNVGFETLNNSAKLRAIEKSFVPDSNWFNIQTIVNAWNEHPLFDQMATFLYHAHVCPGVQPGFFITDYIQQNYPLGENESYTYIASNIYCKDDSLTYLLDLSPGLGNFFVQKLPKNETENGLSQGVLVVWDDNLKIGKAMIVNFQNGKIDTSKYATSEAQRANTIKGFIDLYSGRANSDIKSTPVVTTVSEKWITEEQFNMLKQGAGENFNSISYLKSLENVTKEDLLNAMNQNSNSNSNSNNSNTNATSNTNSNSNSNSNSNVPDSGAKPSGSASVGTTGAIISSVSSQSPTQGESEDSQNGKDNAKAYEVSKSPAAKSIDSNSLLYALIGVLAIGILLGVGYVKRSKK
;
A
#
# COMPACT_ATOMS: atom_id res chain seq x y z
N MET A 1 26.70 -26.35 -17.52
CA MET A 1 27.31 -27.29 -18.47
C MET A 1 26.45 -27.57 -19.71
N ILE A 2 25.27 -27.00 -19.82
CA ILE A 2 24.45 -27.06 -21.06
C ILE A 2 24.75 -25.91 -22.03
N VAL A 3 25.43 -24.86 -21.59
CA VAL A 3 25.79 -23.68 -22.44
C VAL A 3 27.04 -23.89 -23.30
N LEU A 4 27.71 -25.04 -23.22
CA LEU A 4 28.95 -25.30 -24.00
C LEU A 4 28.80 -26.21 -25.21
N LEU A 5 27.57 -26.46 -25.67
CA LEU A 5 27.28 -27.38 -26.78
C LEU A 5 26.66 -26.71 -28.02
N MET A 6 26.65 -25.40 -28.13
CA MET A 6 26.17 -24.70 -29.33
C MET A 6 27.18 -23.79 -30.00
N ILE A 7 28.46 -24.15 -30.04
CA ILE A 7 29.40 -23.56 -31.01
C ILE A 7 30.22 -24.69 -31.62
N GLY A 8 29.82 -25.12 -32.81
CA GLY A 8 30.59 -26.11 -33.53
C GLY A 8 29.91 -26.69 -34.75
N GLY A 9 29.30 -25.89 -35.59
CA GLY A 9 28.90 -26.26 -36.92
C GLY A 9 29.83 -25.70 -37.96
N VAL A 10 30.97 -26.33 -38.22
CA VAL A 10 31.79 -26.09 -39.42
C VAL A 10 32.10 -27.45 -40.03
N SER A 11 31.67 -27.57 -41.27
CA SER A 11 31.80 -28.60 -42.26
C SER A 11 33.13 -29.36 -42.21
N ALA A 12 33.01 -30.70 -42.20
CA ALA A 12 34.13 -31.59 -42.42
C ALA A 12 34.23 -31.93 -43.89
N ASN A 13 35.39 -31.77 -44.48
CA ASN A 13 35.80 -32.52 -45.63
C ASN A 13 37.09 -33.28 -45.31
N ASN A 14 36.96 -34.61 -45.50
CA ASN A 14 37.97 -35.58 -45.85
C ASN A 14 39.43 -35.42 -45.40
N ILE A 15 39.93 -36.37 -44.62
CA ILE A 15 41.23 -37.04 -44.80
C ILE A 15 41.18 -38.47 -44.24
N ASP A 16 41.82 -39.32 -44.96
CA ASP A 16 41.95 -40.78 -45.03
C ASP A 16 42.19 -41.57 -43.74
N ASP A 17 41.71 -42.82 -43.86
CA ASP A 17 42.04 -44.01 -43.09
C ASP A 17 43.53 -44.30 -43.02
N SER A 18 43.96 -44.66 -41.77
CA SER A 18 44.80 -45.83 -41.48
C SER A 18 45.57 -45.61 -40.17
N PHE A 19 45.18 -46.25 -39.09
CA PHE A 19 46.04 -47.05 -38.24
C PHE A 19 45.23 -47.82 -37.20
N LEU A 20 45.24 -49.12 -37.31
CA LEU A 20 44.75 -50.08 -36.32
C LEU A 20 45.62 -50.07 -35.06
N GLY A 21 45.01 -50.14 -33.91
CA GLY A 21 45.68 -50.33 -32.65
C GLY A 21 44.77 -50.42 -31.45
N ASN A 22 44.18 -51.55 -31.20
CA ASN A 22 43.73 -52.13 -29.91
C ASN A 22 43.29 -51.35 -28.74
N SER A 23 42.05 -51.64 -28.32
CA SER A 23 41.51 -51.83 -26.99
C SER A 23 41.75 -50.72 -25.96
N THR A 24 40.78 -49.92 -25.80
CA THR A 24 40.36 -49.44 -24.47
C THR A 24 38.86 -49.59 -24.37
N SER A 25 38.47 -50.25 -23.29
CA SER A 25 37.13 -50.43 -22.82
C SER A 25 36.39 -49.13 -22.82
N ASP A 26 35.25 -49.07 -23.47
CA ASP A 26 34.21 -48.07 -23.26
C ASP A 26 33.85 -48.04 -21.77
N ILE A 27 34.44 -47.13 -21.04
CA ILE A 27 33.85 -46.66 -19.79
C ILE A 27 32.76 -45.67 -20.25
N GLN A 28 31.58 -46.21 -20.51
CA GLN A 28 30.37 -45.42 -20.38
C GLN A 28 30.38 -44.94 -18.94
N GLU A 29 30.74 -43.64 -18.72
CA GLU A 29 30.39 -42.94 -17.51
C GLU A 29 28.87 -42.94 -17.45
N SER A 30 28.30 -43.95 -16.80
CA SER A 30 26.94 -43.89 -16.33
C SER A 30 26.89 -42.71 -15.38
N SER A 31 26.26 -41.61 -15.72
CA SER A 31 25.91 -40.56 -14.80
C SER A 31 25.05 -41.22 -13.72
N GLU A 32 25.70 -41.54 -12.60
CA GLU A 32 24.99 -42.07 -11.43
C GLU A 32 24.07 -40.98 -10.89
N ILE A 33 22.78 -41.20 -10.99
CA ILE A 33 21.75 -40.30 -10.43
C ILE A 33 21.67 -40.61 -8.95
N ALA A 34 21.78 -39.58 -8.10
CA ALA A 34 21.56 -39.69 -6.66
C ALA A 34 20.11 -39.31 -6.34
N ASN A 35 19.40 -40.17 -5.62
CA ASN A 35 18.06 -39.91 -5.14
C ASN A 35 18.13 -39.39 -3.69
N LEU A 36 17.61 -38.18 -3.47
CA LEU A 36 17.47 -37.57 -2.16
C LEU A 36 15.99 -37.66 -1.76
N ASN A 37 15.72 -38.31 -0.65
CA ASN A 37 14.38 -38.34 -0.07
C ASN A 37 14.30 -37.35 1.10
N VAL A 38 13.54 -36.27 0.94
CA VAL A 38 13.39 -35.18 1.91
C VAL A 38 12.03 -35.34 2.59
N ASN A 39 12.04 -35.78 3.86
CA ASN A 39 10.84 -35.77 4.69
C ASN A 39 10.66 -34.38 5.28
N VAL A 40 9.49 -33.77 5.08
CA VAL A 40 9.14 -32.44 5.61
C VAL A 40 7.94 -32.59 6.54
N ASN A 41 8.17 -32.43 7.83
CA ASN A 41 7.13 -32.45 8.85
C ASN A 41 6.83 -31.03 9.26
N TYR A 42 5.65 -30.55 8.99
CA TYR A 42 5.21 -29.25 9.47
C TYR A 42 4.73 -29.32 10.92
N GLN A 43 4.86 -28.20 11.64
CA GLN A 43 4.38 -28.09 13.03
C GLN A 43 2.87 -28.40 13.13
N TYR A 44 2.12 -28.04 12.11
CA TYR A 44 0.71 -28.37 12.00
C TYR A 44 0.52 -29.49 10.96
N GLU A 45 -0.08 -30.60 11.39
CA GLU A 45 -0.32 -31.77 10.52
C GLU A 45 -1.22 -31.45 9.32
N SER A 46 -2.11 -30.45 9.46
CA SER A 46 -2.96 -29.96 8.39
C SER A 46 -2.18 -29.41 7.20
N ASP A 47 -0.97 -28.96 7.41
CA ASP A 47 -0.13 -28.32 6.38
C ASP A 47 0.69 -29.35 5.60
N ASN A 48 0.79 -30.58 6.11
CA ASN A 48 1.45 -31.68 5.42
C ASN A 48 0.72 -32.01 4.10
N GLY A 49 1.42 -31.87 2.98
CA GLY A 49 0.87 -32.09 1.64
C GLY A 49 -0.01 -30.98 1.09
N ASN A 50 -0.34 -29.96 1.91
CA ASN A 50 -1.06 -28.77 1.46
C ASN A 50 -0.08 -27.65 1.10
N ILE A 51 1.03 -27.53 1.83
CA ILE A 51 2.11 -26.57 1.52
C ILE A 51 3.23 -27.33 0.80
N ASN A 52 3.62 -26.86 -0.37
CA ASN A 52 4.70 -27.43 -1.16
C ASN A 52 6.01 -26.68 -0.85
N PRO A 53 6.99 -27.30 -0.15
CA PRO A 53 8.23 -26.62 0.23
C PRO A 53 9.17 -26.44 -0.95
N THR A 54 9.89 -25.33 -0.99
CA THR A 54 11.04 -25.16 -1.87
C THR A 54 12.25 -25.86 -1.26
N ILE A 55 12.91 -26.73 -2.04
CA ILE A 55 14.09 -27.48 -1.64
C ILE A 55 15.29 -26.98 -2.43
N ILE A 56 16.33 -26.55 -1.74
CA ILE A 56 17.59 -26.07 -2.31
C ILE A 56 18.69 -27.03 -1.90
N VAL A 57 19.46 -27.53 -2.86
CA VAL A 57 20.61 -28.41 -2.62
C VAL A 57 21.88 -27.77 -3.17
N ASN A 58 22.85 -27.50 -2.30
CA ASN A 58 24.11 -26.84 -2.67
C ASN A 58 23.89 -25.53 -3.46
N ASN A 59 22.98 -24.70 -2.98
CA ASN A 59 22.55 -23.44 -3.61
C ASN A 59 21.90 -23.60 -5.00
N LYS A 60 21.42 -24.80 -5.33
CA LYS A 60 20.62 -25.03 -6.53
C LYS A 60 19.19 -25.35 -6.12
N HIS A 61 18.26 -24.57 -6.63
CA HIS A 61 16.84 -24.81 -6.46
C HIS A 61 16.44 -26.10 -7.19
N ILE A 62 15.73 -26.97 -6.50
CA ILE A 62 15.21 -28.22 -7.06
C ILE A 62 13.76 -27.98 -7.48
N ILE A 63 13.57 -27.78 -8.76
CA ILE A 63 12.26 -27.45 -9.35
C ILE A 63 11.40 -28.71 -9.52
N SER A 64 12.02 -29.87 -9.79
CA SER A 64 11.28 -31.12 -9.97
C SER A 64 11.49 -32.06 -8.79
N LYS A 65 10.41 -32.34 -8.07
CA LYS A 65 10.36 -33.25 -6.94
C LYS A 65 9.01 -33.97 -6.90
N ASP A 66 9.04 -35.27 -6.61
CA ASP A 66 7.82 -36.08 -6.50
C ASP A 66 7.41 -36.24 -5.03
N TYR A 67 6.20 -35.80 -4.70
CA TYR A 67 5.64 -35.95 -3.36
C TYR A 67 5.02 -37.34 -3.15
N ASP A 68 5.48 -38.06 -2.14
CA ASP A 68 4.90 -39.31 -1.67
C ASP A 68 4.08 -39.07 -0.39
N SER A 69 2.77 -39.00 -0.54
CA SER A 69 1.83 -38.75 0.57
C SER A 69 1.84 -39.90 1.63
N SER A 70 2.30 -41.08 1.27
CA SER A 70 2.32 -42.23 2.20
C SER A 70 3.48 -42.11 3.22
N SER A 71 4.57 -41.46 2.84
CA SER A 71 5.75 -41.22 3.67
C SER A 71 5.95 -39.76 4.04
N ASN A 72 5.09 -38.87 3.59
CA ASN A 72 5.24 -37.41 3.71
C ASN A 72 6.64 -36.93 3.29
N SER A 73 7.07 -37.38 2.11
CA SER A 73 8.41 -37.12 1.60
C SER A 73 8.43 -36.66 0.16
N TYR A 74 9.47 -35.90 -0.17
CA TYR A 74 9.76 -35.41 -1.52
C TYR A 74 10.96 -36.19 -2.08
N ASN A 75 10.75 -36.85 -3.21
CA ASN A 75 11.82 -37.53 -3.92
C ASN A 75 12.48 -36.54 -4.88
N VAL A 76 13.73 -36.22 -4.63
CA VAL A 76 14.54 -35.29 -5.40
C VAL A 76 15.65 -36.03 -6.12
N VAL A 77 15.75 -35.81 -7.42
CA VAL A 77 16.80 -36.34 -8.27
C VAL A 77 17.90 -35.30 -8.46
N ILE A 78 19.12 -35.63 -8.02
CA ILE A 78 20.29 -34.78 -8.20
C ILE A 78 21.34 -35.48 -9.04
N ASN A 79 22.06 -34.73 -9.88
CA ASN A 79 23.16 -35.30 -10.65
C ASN A 79 24.34 -35.67 -9.76
N SER A 80 24.98 -36.78 -10.00
CA SER A 80 26.12 -37.22 -9.24
C SER A 80 27.29 -36.22 -9.23
N SER A 81 27.41 -35.41 -10.29
CA SER A 81 28.38 -34.31 -10.36
C SER A 81 28.14 -33.21 -9.31
N ASP A 82 26.91 -33.09 -8.81
CA ASP A 82 26.48 -32.11 -7.81
C ASP A 82 26.57 -32.68 -6.38
N VAL A 83 26.87 -33.97 -6.24
CA VAL A 83 27.09 -34.64 -4.95
C VAL A 83 28.53 -34.41 -4.53
N LEU A 84 28.72 -33.34 -3.76
CA LEU A 84 30.01 -33.05 -3.12
C LEU A 84 30.20 -33.92 -1.86
N ASP A 85 31.35 -33.85 -1.24
CA ASP A 85 31.63 -34.50 0.05
C ASP A 85 30.58 -34.16 1.12
N LYS A 86 29.89 -33.02 0.94
CA LYS A 86 28.80 -32.58 1.79
C LYS A 86 27.66 -32.02 0.91
N LEU A 87 26.43 -32.37 1.25
CA LEU A 87 25.23 -31.76 0.72
C LEU A 87 24.69 -30.76 1.73
N ASN A 88 24.58 -29.51 1.32
CA ASN A 88 23.85 -28.48 2.07
C ASN A 88 22.43 -28.43 1.53
N ILE A 89 21.46 -28.80 2.36
CA ILE A 89 20.04 -28.86 1.99
C ILE A 89 19.29 -27.82 2.79
N SER A 90 18.60 -26.92 2.10
CA SER A 90 17.71 -25.93 2.70
C SER A 90 16.27 -26.26 2.31
N VAL A 91 15.35 -26.13 3.26
CA VAL A 91 13.92 -26.27 3.06
C VAL A 91 13.28 -24.96 3.50
N ILE A 92 12.52 -24.36 2.57
CA ILE A 92 11.80 -23.09 2.73
C ILE A 92 10.32 -23.37 2.47
N ALA A 93 9.44 -22.84 3.32
CA ALA A 93 8.01 -22.94 3.13
C ALA A 93 7.32 -21.66 3.64
N PRO A 94 6.23 -21.18 3.00
CA PRO A 94 5.50 -20.01 3.44
C PRO A 94 5.06 -20.11 4.91
N GLY A 95 5.33 -19.07 5.69
CA GLY A 95 4.95 -19.02 7.11
C GLY A 95 5.83 -19.86 8.06
N TYR A 96 6.83 -20.56 7.55
CA TYR A 96 7.72 -21.44 8.32
C TYR A 96 9.16 -20.94 8.33
N LEU A 97 9.84 -21.17 9.44
CA LEU A 97 11.26 -20.83 9.58
C LEU A 97 12.12 -21.73 8.70
N THR A 98 12.92 -21.14 7.82
CA THR A 98 13.86 -21.87 6.95
C THR A 98 14.73 -22.82 7.75
N GLN A 99 14.84 -24.07 7.31
CA GLN A 99 15.66 -25.10 7.90
C GLN A 99 16.82 -25.47 7.00
N ASN A 100 18.02 -25.61 7.57
CA ASN A 100 19.23 -25.99 6.84
C ASN A 100 19.89 -27.20 7.49
N LYS A 101 20.27 -28.18 6.67
CA LYS A 101 21.02 -29.36 7.12
C LYS A 101 22.20 -29.66 6.20
N ILE A 102 23.37 -29.94 6.81
CA ILE A 102 24.53 -30.40 6.08
C ILE A 102 24.67 -31.90 6.35
N ILE A 103 24.62 -32.68 5.29
CA ILE A 103 24.77 -34.13 5.36
C ILE A 103 26.01 -34.55 4.58
N THR A 104 26.67 -35.64 5.04
CA THR A 104 27.76 -36.27 4.32
C THR A 104 27.23 -37.56 3.72
N PRO A 105 27.00 -37.63 2.39
CA PRO A 105 26.47 -38.83 1.75
C PRO A 105 27.51 -39.94 1.78
N GLN A 106 27.09 -41.16 2.07
CA GLN A 106 27.96 -42.35 1.92
C GLN A 106 27.97 -42.73 0.44
N LEU A 107 29.08 -42.51 -0.24
CA LEU A 107 29.28 -42.83 -1.64
C LEU A 107 29.28 -44.36 -1.85
N GLY A 108 28.30 -44.90 -2.51
CA GLY A 108 28.16 -46.30 -2.90
C GLY A 108 27.08 -46.45 -3.99
N LYS A 109 27.01 -47.58 -4.63
CA LYS A 109 26.33 -47.89 -5.92
C LYS A 109 24.88 -47.51 -6.10
N SER A 110 24.20 -46.91 -5.17
CA SER A 110 22.90 -46.25 -5.25
C SER A 110 22.78 -45.35 -4.03
N ILE A 111 22.88 -44.06 -4.23
CA ILE A 111 22.82 -43.10 -3.12
C ILE A 111 21.33 -42.76 -2.92
N LEU A 112 20.71 -43.43 -1.95
CA LEU A 112 19.46 -42.98 -1.36
C LEU A 112 19.80 -42.26 -0.06
N VAL A 113 19.58 -40.97 -0.03
CA VAL A 113 19.81 -40.15 1.16
C VAL A 113 18.46 -39.74 1.75
N ASN A 114 18.12 -40.19 2.93
CA ASN A 114 16.94 -39.76 3.66
C ASN A 114 17.31 -38.65 4.62
N VAL A 115 16.61 -37.53 4.56
CA VAL A 115 16.74 -36.42 5.47
C VAL A 115 15.37 -35.95 5.92
N THR A 116 15.20 -35.67 7.21
CA THR A 116 13.95 -35.18 7.78
C THR A 116 14.13 -33.75 8.26
N PHE A 117 13.20 -32.89 7.93
CA PHE A 117 13.09 -31.53 8.41
C PHE A 117 11.81 -31.38 9.24
N ASP A 118 11.95 -30.88 10.46
CA ASP A 118 10.81 -30.53 11.31
C ASP A 118 10.66 -29.02 11.26
N MET A 119 9.73 -28.57 10.42
CA MET A 119 9.48 -27.16 10.12
C MET A 119 8.72 -26.52 11.28
N LYS A 120 9.25 -25.42 11.80
CA LYS A 120 8.63 -24.63 12.86
C LYS A 120 7.97 -23.41 12.24
N ALA A 121 6.70 -23.22 12.55
CA ALA A 121 5.97 -22.03 12.15
C ALA A 121 6.55 -20.78 12.83
N SER A 122 6.43 -19.64 12.15
CA SER A 122 6.74 -18.34 12.75
C SER A 122 5.74 -17.99 13.85
N GLU A 123 6.09 -17.03 14.69
CA GLU A 123 5.20 -16.65 15.82
C GLU A 123 3.88 -16.07 15.33
N SER A 124 3.89 -15.27 14.26
CA SER A 124 2.68 -14.71 13.67
C SER A 124 1.86 -15.77 12.93
N TYR A 125 2.50 -16.75 12.28
CA TYR A 125 1.80 -17.91 11.71
C TYR A 125 1.06 -18.70 12.79
N ILE A 126 1.70 -18.96 13.92
CA ILE A 126 1.08 -19.64 15.07
C ILE A 126 -0.16 -18.86 15.52
N LEU A 127 -0.05 -17.56 15.68
CA LEU A 127 -1.18 -16.70 16.05
C LEU A 127 -2.33 -16.82 15.04
N GLY A 128 -2.06 -16.64 13.74
CA GLY A 128 -3.05 -16.74 12.66
C GLY A 128 -3.73 -18.11 12.63
N HIS A 129 -2.96 -19.19 12.74
CA HIS A 129 -3.49 -20.54 12.77
C HIS A 129 -4.40 -20.78 14.00
N GLU A 130 -3.98 -20.37 15.18
CA GLU A 130 -4.77 -20.59 16.40
C GLU A 130 -6.10 -19.83 16.41
N VAL A 131 -6.11 -18.55 15.95
CA VAL A 131 -7.36 -17.79 15.84
C VAL A 131 -8.28 -18.39 14.77
N THR A 132 -7.73 -18.88 13.65
CA THR A 132 -8.52 -19.51 12.57
C THR A 132 -9.16 -20.81 13.03
N VAL A 133 -8.43 -21.70 13.69
CA VAL A 133 -8.96 -22.94 14.29
C VAL A 133 -10.08 -22.64 15.26
N GLN A 134 -9.93 -21.62 16.08
CA GLN A 134 -11.00 -21.23 17.00
C GLN A 134 -12.18 -20.63 16.27
N ALA A 135 -11.96 -19.82 15.25
CA ALA A 135 -13.03 -19.22 14.46
C ALA A 135 -13.85 -20.31 13.76
N ASP A 136 -13.22 -21.26 13.10
CA ASP A 136 -13.91 -22.39 12.46
C ASP A 136 -14.74 -23.21 13.46
N LYS A 137 -14.17 -23.52 14.64
CA LYS A 137 -14.88 -24.24 15.71
C LYS A 137 -16.20 -23.59 16.10
N TYR A 138 -16.29 -22.25 16.08
CA TYR A 138 -17.49 -21.51 16.51
C TYR A 138 -18.41 -21.10 15.37
N LEU A 139 -17.85 -20.89 14.18
CA LEU A 139 -18.58 -20.42 13.02
C LEU A 139 -18.96 -21.54 12.04
N ASP A 140 -18.24 -22.68 12.08
CA ASP A 140 -18.49 -23.84 11.20
C ASP A 140 -18.33 -23.48 9.70
N PHE A 141 -17.09 -23.15 9.30
CA PHE A 141 -16.73 -22.67 7.96
C PHE A 141 -17.26 -23.58 6.85
N LYS A 142 -17.24 -24.90 7.07
CA LYS A 142 -17.72 -25.88 6.11
C LYS A 142 -19.20 -25.71 5.72
N ASN A 143 -20.01 -25.18 6.63
CA ASN A 143 -21.45 -25.00 6.43
C ASN A 143 -21.83 -23.52 6.26
N ALA A 144 -20.86 -22.62 6.06
CA ALA A 144 -21.06 -21.24 5.65
C ALA A 144 -21.30 -21.19 4.12
N ASP A 145 -22.07 -20.20 3.69
CA ASP A 145 -22.24 -19.93 2.25
C ASP A 145 -21.01 -19.21 1.70
N ASP A 146 -20.40 -18.33 2.50
CA ASP A 146 -19.15 -17.62 2.20
C ASP A 146 -18.48 -17.13 3.51
N ILE A 147 -17.17 -16.82 3.43
CA ILE A 147 -16.34 -16.43 4.57
C ILE A 147 -15.53 -15.19 4.20
N LEU A 148 -15.55 -14.18 5.07
CA LEU A 148 -14.69 -13.00 4.99
C LEU A 148 -13.80 -12.95 6.23
N VAL A 149 -12.53 -12.65 6.05
CA VAL A 149 -11.61 -12.36 7.15
C VAL A 149 -11.08 -10.96 6.99
N ILE A 150 -11.17 -10.16 8.05
CA ILE A 150 -10.59 -8.81 8.10
C ILE A 150 -9.56 -8.82 9.22
N THR A 151 -8.35 -8.36 8.93
CA THR A 151 -7.29 -8.35 9.93
C THR A 151 -6.36 -7.16 9.75
N THR A 152 -5.83 -6.66 10.84
CA THR A 152 -4.75 -5.65 10.85
C THR A 152 -3.35 -6.28 10.83
N ALA A 153 -3.26 -7.62 10.76
CA ALA A 153 -2.00 -8.31 10.48
C ALA A 153 -1.45 -7.88 9.13
N GLY A 154 -0.13 -7.96 8.98
CA GLY A 154 0.60 -7.53 7.79
C GLY A 154 1.74 -6.62 8.18
N VAL A 155 1.63 -5.32 7.92
CA VAL A 155 2.65 -4.33 8.32
C VAL A 155 2.72 -4.09 9.83
N ALA A 156 1.62 -4.35 10.55
CA ALA A 156 1.61 -4.32 12.02
C ALA A 156 2.62 -5.32 12.59
N LYS A 157 3.42 -4.87 13.57
CA LYS A 157 4.53 -5.67 14.09
C LYS A 157 4.09 -6.55 15.28
N TYR A 158 4.40 -7.84 15.18
CA TYR A 158 4.27 -8.81 16.26
C TYR A 158 5.66 -9.22 16.75
N ASN A 159 5.97 -8.95 18.01
CA ASN A 159 7.30 -9.19 18.59
C ASN A 159 8.44 -8.57 17.77
N GLY A 160 8.23 -7.39 17.21
CA GLY A 160 9.21 -6.61 16.45
C GLY A 160 9.42 -7.01 14.99
N LYS A 161 8.60 -7.94 14.47
CA LYS A 161 8.56 -8.35 13.06
C LYS A 161 7.19 -8.07 12.47
N THR A 162 7.12 -7.85 11.17
CA THR A 162 5.85 -7.81 10.44
C THR A 162 5.09 -9.12 10.61
N SER A 163 3.77 -9.07 10.54
CA SER A 163 2.89 -10.17 10.94
C SER A 163 2.14 -10.84 9.79
N GLU A 164 2.66 -10.68 8.57
CA GLU A 164 2.08 -11.23 7.34
C GLU A 164 1.87 -12.74 7.38
N ASP A 165 2.74 -13.48 8.05
CA ASP A 165 2.60 -14.94 8.17
C ASP A 165 1.30 -15.35 8.90
N ALA A 166 0.68 -14.45 9.67
CA ALA A 166 -0.63 -14.74 10.27
C ALA A 166 -1.73 -14.86 9.20
N MET A 167 -1.64 -14.04 8.15
CA MET A 167 -2.57 -14.13 7.01
C MET A 167 -2.28 -15.35 6.14
N GLU A 168 -1.00 -15.70 5.97
CA GLU A 168 -0.60 -16.93 5.30
C GLU A 168 -1.21 -18.16 5.98
N ALA A 169 -1.18 -18.21 7.32
CA ALA A 169 -1.81 -19.28 8.10
C ALA A 169 -3.33 -19.35 7.89
N ILE A 170 -4.02 -18.20 7.75
CA ILE A 170 -5.45 -18.13 7.49
C ILE A 170 -5.78 -18.73 6.12
N VAL A 171 -5.03 -18.34 5.09
CA VAL A 171 -5.22 -18.83 3.72
C VAL A 171 -4.93 -20.33 3.62
N ASN A 172 -3.85 -20.81 4.26
CA ASN A 172 -3.44 -22.20 4.23
C ASN A 172 -4.38 -23.13 5.01
N TYR A 173 -5.14 -22.61 5.98
CA TYR A 173 -6.17 -23.40 6.69
C TYR A 173 -7.23 -23.97 5.76
N GLY A 174 -7.52 -23.29 4.65
CA GLY A 174 -8.47 -23.70 3.63
C GLY A 174 -9.93 -23.30 3.92
N GLY A 175 -10.73 -23.36 2.88
CA GLY A 175 -12.15 -23.00 2.94
C GLY A 175 -12.42 -21.48 2.92
N ILE A 176 -11.37 -20.66 2.80
CA ILE A 176 -11.46 -19.21 2.68
C ILE A 176 -10.89 -18.79 1.31
N THR A 177 -11.66 -18.02 0.55
CA THR A 177 -11.20 -17.49 -0.73
C THR A 177 -10.06 -16.51 -0.50
N TYR A 178 -8.98 -16.58 -1.29
CA TYR A 178 -7.79 -15.77 -1.09
C TYR A 178 -8.12 -14.28 -1.03
N THR A 179 -8.94 -13.77 -1.97
CA THR A 179 -9.33 -12.36 -2.02
C THR A 179 -10.33 -11.94 -0.93
N ASN A 180 -10.86 -12.90 -0.16
CA ASN A 180 -11.69 -12.63 1.01
C ASN A 180 -10.88 -12.52 2.32
N VAL A 181 -9.54 -12.54 2.26
CA VAL A 181 -8.67 -12.18 3.38
C VAL A 181 -8.22 -10.73 3.18
N LEU A 182 -8.88 -9.81 3.86
CA LEU A 182 -8.63 -8.37 3.75
C LEU A 182 -7.62 -7.91 4.80
N MET A 183 -6.51 -7.35 4.33
CA MET A 183 -5.56 -6.64 5.18
C MET A 183 -6.08 -5.22 5.39
N LEU A 184 -6.57 -4.94 6.58
CA LEU A 184 -6.98 -3.61 7.00
C LEU A 184 -5.71 -2.79 7.28
N ARG A 185 -5.53 -1.68 6.56
CA ARG A 185 -4.38 -0.80 6.77
C ARG A 185 -4.47 -0.17 8.15
N GLN A 186 -3.34 -0.10 8.81
CA GLN A 186 -3.20 0.41 10.17
C GLN A 186 -1.73 0.76 10.42
N SER A 187 -1.46 1.60 11.39
CA SER A 187 -0.09 1.89 11.81
C SER A 187 0.66 0.62 12.22
N ALA A 188 1.94 0.54 11.83
CA ALA A 188 2.78 -0.64 12.10
C ALA A 188 2.99 -0.95 13.59
N VAL A 189 2.60 -0.06 14.51
CA VAL A 189 2.72 -0.26 15.96
C VAL A 189 1.39 -0.60 16.64
N ASP A 190 0.30 -0.56 15.91
CA ASP A 190 -1.02 -0.82 16.47
C ASP A 190 -1.25 -2.32 16.73
N PRO A 191 -2.19 -2.66 17.63
CA PRO A 191 -2.44 -4.04 17.97
C PRO A 191 -3.04 -4.84 16.80
N ILE A 192 -2.69 -6.12 16.74
CA ILE A 192 -3.20 -7.01 15.70
C ILE A 192 -4.56 -7.55 16.10
N ASP A 193 -5.54 -7.29 15.27
CA ASP A 193 -6.93 -7.73 15.43
C ASP A 193 -7.34 -8.64 14.26
N PHE A 194 -8.29 -9.55 14.53
CA PHE A 194 -8.87 -10.45 13.55
C PHE A 194 -10.39 -10.47 13.69
N ALA A 195 -11.12 -10.35 12.60
CA ALA A 195 -12.53 -10.60 12.51
C ALA A 195 -12.80 -11.66 11.45
N PHE A 196 -13.34 -12.80 11.86
CA PHE A 196 -13.84 -13.83 10.96
C PHE A 196 -15.35 -13.71 10.87
N ILE A 197 -15.87 -13.59 9.67
CA ILE A 197 -17.28 -13.35 9.39
C ILE A 197 -17.77 -14.44 8.42
N ILE A 198 -18.90 -15.06 8.74
CA ILE A 198 -19.58 -15.97 7.83
C ILE A 198 -20.92 -15.41 7.39
N LYS A 199 -21.25 -15.67 6.12
CA LYS A 199 -22.59 -15.48 5.55
C LYS A 199 -23.29 -16.84 5.54
N LYS A 200 -24.51 -16.88 6.06
CA LYS A 200 -25.34 -18.08 6.01
C LYS A 200 -26.80 -17.68 5.80
N GLY A 201 -27.28 -17.80 4.58
CA GLY A 201 -28.53 -17.18 4.18
C GLY A 201 -28.48 -15.67 4.40
N ASN A 202 -29.40 -15.16 5.21
CA ASN A 202 -29.46 -13.73 5.58
C ASN A 202 -28.73 -13.40 6.91
N GLU A 203 -28.05 -14.36 7.51
CA GLU A 203 -27.34 -14.15 8.77
C GLU A 203 -25.87 -13.85 8.52
N LEU A 204 -25.37 -12.79 9.16
CA LEU A 204 -23.95 -12.50 9.30
C LEU A 204 -23.54 -12.79 10.74
N LYS A 205 -22.57 -13.67 10.91
CA LYS A 205 -22.04 -14.05 12.21
C LYS A 205 -20.54 -13.81 12.25
N ALA A 206 -20.07 -13.22 13.32
CA ALA A 206 -18.65 -12.91 13.47
C ALA A 206 -18.08 -13.44 14.77
N ILE A 207 -16.79 -13.75 14.74
CA ILE A 207 -15.95 -13.90 15.92
C ILE A 207 -14.78 -12.93 15.76
N VAL A 208 -14.49 -12.16 16.82
CA VAL A 208 -13.45 -11.13 16.81
C VAL A 208 -12.41 -11.44 17.88
N PHE A 209 -11.15 -11.35 17.51
CA PHE A 209 -9.98 -11.46 18.38
C PHE A 209 -9.23 -10.15 18.34
N GLN A 210 -8.86 -9.57 19.48
CA GLN A 210 -8.16 -8.28 19.56
C GLN A 210 -6.87 -8.38 20.34
N ASN A 211 -5.93 -7.47 20.04
CA ASN A 211 -4.63 -7.34 20.71
C ASN A 211 -3.78 -8.61 20.61
N ALA A 212 -3.70 -9.21 19.43
CA ALA A 212 -2.98 -10.47 19.19
C ALA A 212 -3.36 -11.60 20.16
N SER A 213 -4.59 -11.61 20.63
CA SER A 213 -5.10 -12.59 21.59
C SER A 213 -5.77 -13.75 20.87
N THR A 214 -5.53 -14.96 21.34
CA THR A 214 -6.26 -16.16 20.89
C THR A 214 -7.60 -16.34 21.63
N LYS A 215 -7.97 -15.40 22.53
CA LYS A 215 -9.28 -15.35 23.18
C LYS A 215 -10.12 -14.31 22.48
N TYR A 216 -11.27 -14.72 21.96
CA TYR A 216 -12.18 -13.78 21.30
C TYR A 216 -12.76 -12.74 22.28
N SER A 217 -12.87 -11.50 21.80
CA SER A 217 -13.58 -10.41 22.49
C SER A 217 -15.08 -10.43 22.18
N TYR A 218 -15.45 -10.91 20.99
CA TYR A 218 -16.84 -10.96 20.54
C TYR A 218 -17.15 -12.26 19.79
N LEU A 219 -18.36 -12.76 20.00
CA LEU A 219 -18.97 -13.81 19.19
C LEU A 219 -20.46 -13.51 19.09
N GLY A 220 -20.98 -13.30 17.88
CA GLY A 220 -22.37 -12.97 17.64
C GLY A 220 -22.65 -12.44 16.24
N THR A 221 -23.84 -11.83 16.08
CA THR A 221 -24.25 -11.19 14.83
C THR A 221 -23.53 -9.85 14.63
N ILE A 222 -23.16 -9.54 13.36
CA ILE A 222 -22.52 -8.28 12.95
C ILE A 222 -23.30 -7.62 11.79
N SER A 223 -24.61 -7.76 11.75
CA SER A 223 -25.46 -7.28 10.67
C SER A 223 -26.08 -5.93 10.96
N GLU A 224 -26.30 -5.10 9.93
CA GLU A 224 -27.13 -3.88 9.97
C GLU A 224 -28.54 -4.12 10.53
N ASN A 225 -29.02 -5.35 10.44
CA ASN A 225 -30.32 -5.77 10.96
C ASN A 225 -30.34 -6.01 12.48
N MET A 226 -29.22 -5.79 13.18
CA MET A 226 -29.17 -5.88 14.64
C MET A 226 -30.14 -4.91 15.32
N THR A 227 -30.66 -5.34 16.45
CA THR A 227 -31.30 -4.41 17.37
C THR A 227 -30.29 -3.48 18.02
N LYS A 228 -30.71 -2.30 18.47
CA LYS A 228 -29.82 -1.36 19.16
C LYS A 228 -29.15 -1.99 20.41
N SER A 229 -29.80 -2.95 21.08
CA SER A 229 -29.20 -3.68 22.21
C SER A 229 -28.08 -4.61 21.77
N GLN A 230 -28.24 -5.31 20.65
CA GLN A 230 -27.20 -6.16 20.08
C GLN A 230 -26.01 -5.32 19.59
N TRP A 231 -26.28 -4.22 18.90
CA TRP A 231 -25.28 -3.27 18.44
C TRP A 231 -24.44 -2.70 19.60
N ASN A 232 -25.09 -2.22 20.64
CA ASN A 232 -24.40 -1.73 21.84
C ASN A 232 -23.56 -2.83 22.53
N LYS A 233 -24.02 -4.10 22.49
CA LYS A 233 -23.23 -5.23 23.02
C LYS A 233 -21.98 -5.45 22.16
N TYR A 234 -22.09 -5.37 20.84
CA TYR A 234 -20.97 -5.48 19.91
C TYR A 234 -19.94 -4.39 20.16
N TYR A 235 -20.35 -3.12 20.11
CA TYR A 235 -19.47 -1.97 20.34
C TYR A 235 -18.79 -1.93 21.71
N LYS A 236 -19.44 -2.52 22.71
CA LYS A 236 -18.83 -2.67 24.04
C LYS A 236 -17.79 -3.78 24.08
N ALA A 237 -17.95 -4.80 23.25
CA ALA A 237 -17.08 -5.97 23.24
C ALA A 237 -15.87 -5.79 22.31
N VAL A 238 -16.04 -5.10 21.16
CA VAL A 238 -15.00 -4.76 20.21
C VAL A 238 -14.63 -3.31 20.46
N VAL A 239 -13.45 -3.11 21.01
CA VAL A 239 -12.96 -1.79 21.44
C VAL A 239 -12.14 -1.15 20.32
N GLY A 240 -12.18 0.19 20.22
CA GLY A 240 -11.39 0.97 19.26
C GLY A 240 -12.08 1.12 17.90
N GLU A 241 -11.35 1.71 16.98
CA GLU A 241 -11.82 2.07 15.62
C GLU A 241 -12.21 0.84 14.81
N ASN A 242 -11.55 -0.29 15.04
CA ASN A 242 -11.86 -1.56 14.39
C ASN A 242 -13.30 -2.06 14.62
N SER A 243 -14.02 -1.53 15.64
CA SER A 243 -15.43 -1.85 15.83
C SER A 243 -16.29 -1.38 14.64
N TRP A 244 -16.03 -0.17 14.12
CA TRP A 244 -16.70 0.33 12.93
C TRP A 244 -16.17 -0.33 11.65
N ALA A 245 -14.84 -0.43 11.51
CA ALA A 245 -14.19 -1.06 10.38
C ALA A 245 -14.75 -2.45 10.08
N PHE A 246 -14.74 -3.34 11.06
CA PHE A 246 -15.25 -4.71 10.88
C PHE A 246 -16.74 -4.76 10.54
N ALA A 247 -17.55 -3.92 11.15
CA ALA A 247 -18.98 -3.90 10.88
C ALA A 247 -19.28 -3.35 9.49
N SER A 248 -18.65 -2.25 9.08
CA SER A 248 -18.92 -1.60 7.80
C SER A 248 -18.44 -2.47 6.62
N LEU A 249 -17.23 -3.02 6.69
CA LEU A 249 -16.69 -3.94 5.68
C LEU A 249 -17.51 -5.24 5.59
N ALA A 250 -17.90 -5.84 6.72
CA ALA A 250 -18.73 -7.05 6.73
C ALA A 250 -20.10 -6.83 6.07
N ASN A 251 -20.74 -5.69 6.33
CA ASN A 251 -22.05 -5.39 5.74
C ASN A 251 -21.93 -4.94 4.28
N GLY A 252 -20.85 -4.27 3.91
CA GLY A 252 -20.52 -3.99 2.51
C GLY A 252 -20.36 -5.28 1.70
N TRP A 253 -19.55 -6.19 2.20
CA TRP A 253 -19.36 -7.50 1.58
C TRP A 253 -20.68 -8.29 1.48
N ALA A 254 -21.50 -8.26 2.54
CA ALA A 254 -22.78 -8.95 2.55
C ALA A 254 -23.81 -8.34 1.58
N ALA A 255 -23.69 -7.05 1.28
CA ALA A 255 -24.49 -6.34 0.28
C ALA A 255 -23.95 -6.49 -1.15
N ASP A 256 -23.01 -7.40 -1.37
CA ASP A 256 -22.36 -7.69 -2.65
C ASP A 256 -21.74 -6.41 -3.28
N VAL A 257 -21.10 -5.57 -2.44
CA VAL A 257 -20.30 -4.46 -2.95
C VAL A 257 -19.13 -5.00 -3.77
N SER A 258 -18.73 -4.30 -4.81
CA SER A 258 -17.62 -4.73 -5.65
C SER A 258 -16.32 -4.89 -4.84
N LYS A 259 -15.49 -5.85 -5.23
CA LYS A 259 -14.30 -6.21 -4.45
C LYS A 259 -13.27 -5.08 -4.39
N GLU A 260 -13.18 -4.24 -5.42
CA GLU A 260 -12.29 -3.09 -5.41
C GLU A 260 -12.69 -2.03 -4.38
N ILE A 261 -14.00 -1.85 -4.12
CA ILE A 261 -14.48 -0.95 -3.04
C ILE A 261 -14.08 -1.52 -1.68
N LEU A 262 -14.16 -2.86 -1.50
CA LEU A 262 -13.67 -3.47 -0.25
C LEU A 262 -12.17 -3.26 -0.03
N GLN A 263 -11.37 -3.29 -1.11
CA GLN A 263 -9.93 -3.05 -1.02
C GLN A 263 -9.60 -1.58 -0.76
N GLU A 264 -10.29 -0.67 -1.42
CA GLU A 264 -10.16 0.77 -1.15
C GLU A 264 -10.57 1.08 0.29
N ALA A 265 -11.71 0.55 0.74
CA ALA A 265 -12.17 0.73 2.10
C ALA A 265 -11.25 0.06 3.16
N ALA A 266 -10.57 -1.03 2.82
CA ALA A 266 -9.53 -1.62 3.68
C ALA A 266 -8.26 -0.75 3.72
N PHE A 267 -7.95 -0.03 2.64
CA PHE A 267 -6.90 0.99 2.61
C PHE A 267 -7.28 2.22 3.44
N HIS A 268 -8.50 2.72 3.29
CA HIS A 268 -9.02 3.87 4.06
C HIS A 268 -9.25 3.53 5.55
N GLY A 269 -9.49 2.25 5.88
CA GLY A 269 -9.78 1.78 7.23
C GLY A 269 -11.22 1.32 7.45
N HIS A 270 -12.19 1.76 6.65
CA HIS A 270 -13.61 1.37 6.79
C HIS A 270 -14.44 1.78 5.58
N ILE A 271 -15.68 1.27 5.48
CA ILE A 271 -16.67 1.81 4.54
C ILE A 271 -17.42 2.97 5.22
N CYS A 272 -17.49 4.11 4.54
CA CYS A 272 -18.29 5.27 4.94
C CYS A 272 -18.95 5.94 3.72
N GLU A 273 -19.69 7.01 3.96
CA GLU A 273 -20.31 7.78 2.85
C GLU A 273 -19.24 8.40 1.93
N GLY A 274 -18.06 8.75 2.45
CA GLY A 274 -17.00 9.37 1.64
C GLY A 274 -16.31 8.36 0.71
N THR A 275 -15.98 7.14 1.17
CA THR A 275 -15.41 6.08 0.31
C THR A 275 -16.39 5.70 -0.81
N LEU A 276 -17.66 5.51 -0.47
CA LEU A 276 -18.71 5.20 -1.45
C LEU A 276 -18.95 6.38 -2.41
N GLY A 277 -18.90 7.62 -1.90
CA GLY A 277 -19.02 8.84 -2.69
C GLY A 277 -17.83 9.02 -3.63
N GLY A 278 -16.63 8.80 -3.14
CA GLY A 278 -15.39 8.85 -3.90
C GLY A 278 -15.39 7.86 -5.06
N TYR A 279 -15.74 6.60 -4.80
CA TYR A 279 -15.92 5.61 -5.87
C TYR A 279 -16.90 6.09 -6.94
N SER A 280 -18.07 6.62 -6.52
CA SER A 280 -19.09 7.12 -7.44
C SER A 280 -18.57 8.30 -8.27
N ILE A 281 -17.79 9.20 -7.68
CA ILE A 281 -17.12 10.32 -8.35
C ILE A 281 -16.15 9.79 -9.41
N ILE A 282 -15.29 8.82 -9.07
CA ILE A 282 -14.31 8.27 -10.01
C ILE A 282 -14.99 7.56 -11.18
N GLN A 283 -16.04 6.77 -10.93
CA GLN A 283 -16.81 6.13 -12.00
C GLN A 283 -17.43 7.18 -12.96
N ALA A 284 -18.02 8.25 -12.43
CA ALA A 284 -18.58 9.33 -13.23
C ALA A 284 -17.50 10.12 -13.99
N LEU A 285 -16.36 10.41 -13.34
CA LEU A 285 -15.21 11.08 -13.95
C LEU A 285 -14.73 10.31 -15.18
N LEU A 286 -14.41 9.03 -15.01
CA LEU A 286 -13.87 8.19 -16.09
C LEU A 286 -14.89 7.94 -17.21
N LYS A 287 -16.18 7.89 -16.88
CA LYS A 287 -17.26 7.76 -17.85
C LYS A 287 -17.40 8.96 -18.78
N TYR A 288 -17.32 10.17 -18.21
CA TYR A 288 -17.59 11.41 -18.96
C TYR A 288 -16.33 12.15 -19.40
N TYR A 289 -15.19 11.87 -18.75
CA TYR A 289 -13.89 12.44 -19.06
C TYR A 289 -12.82 11.34 -19.13
N PRO A 290 -13.01 10.32 -20.02
CA PRO A 290 -12.08 9.19 -20.13
C PRO A 290 -10.68 9.67 -20.54
N PRO A 291 -9.62 8.85 -20.32
CA PRO A 291 -8.27 9.12 -20.81
C PRO A 291 -8.25 9.35 -22.32
N ASP A 292 -7.37 10.22 -22.78
CA ASP A 292 -7.19 10.46 -24.21
C ASP A 292 -6.65 9.19 -24.89
N GLN A 293 -7.32 8.78 -25.97
CA GLN A 293 -6.89 7.65 -26.76
C GLN A 293 -5.82 8.10 -27.76
N GLU A 294 -4.56 7.69 -27.57
CA GLU A 294 -3.59 7.70 -28.65
C GLU A 294 -3.53 6.32 -29.30
N THR A 295 -3.84 6.25 -30.56
CA THR A 295 -3.56 5.04 -31.34
C THR A 295 -2.05 4.92 -31.55
N ASN A 296 -1.44 3.94 -30.91
CA ASN A 296 -0.05 3.62 -31.13
C ASN A 296 0.13 3.16 -32.59
N PRO A 297 1.06 3.71 -33.37
CA PRO A 297 1.28 3.30 -34.77
C PRO A 297 1.60 1.82 -34.98
N GLY A 298 1.80 1.08 -33.89
CA GLY A 298 2.04 -0.37 -33.89
C GLY A 298 0.81 -1.28 -33.83
N GLY A 299 -0.40 -0.73 -33.83
CA GLY A 299 -1.63 -1.49 -34.08
C GLY A 299 -2.17 -2.38 -32.97
N VAL A 300 -1.66 -2.31 -31.75
CA VAL A 300 -2.27 -2.94 -30.58
C VAL A 300 -2.66 -1.79 -29.64
N GLY A 301 -3.97 -1.57 -29.49
CA GLY A 301 -4.51 -0.41 -28.81
C GLY A 301 -4.21 -0.37 -27.31
N SER A 302 -2.98 0.04 -26.98
CA SER A 302 -2.70 0.60 -25.66
C SER A 302 -3.02 2.09 -25.73
N PRO A 303 -3.82 2.65 -24.82
CA PRO A 303 -3.88 4.10 -24.67
C PRO A 303 -2.46 4.56 -24.39
N ALA A 304 -1.88 5.43 -25.20
CA ALA A 304 -0.61 6.04 -24.88
C ALA A 304 -0.76 6.75 -23.52
N ASP A 305 0.26 6.70 -22.67
CA ASP A 305 0.31 7.35 -21.36
C ASP A 305 0.46 8.88 -21.49
N VAL A 306 -0.45 9.50 -22.27
CA VAL A 306 -0.45 10.95 -22.45
C VAL A 306 -1.33 11.64 -21.44
N THR A 307 -2.32 10.93 -20.89
CA THR A 307 -3.26 11.47 -19.90
C THR A 307 -2.87 11.03 -18.49
N ALA A 308 -2.77 12.00 -17.61
CA ALA A 308 -2.74 11.78 -16.16
C ALA A 308 -3.89 12.57 -15.53
N TYR A 309 -4.54 12.01 -14.53
CA TYR A 309 -5.41 12.78 -13.66
C TYR A 309 -4.58 13.29 -12.48
N LYS A 310 -4.86 14.54 -12.06
CA LYS A 310 -4.26 15.11 -10.86
C LYS A 310 -5.35 15.52 -9.92
N VAL A 311 -5.17 15.26 -8.65
CA VAL A 311 -6.20 15.45 -7.63
C VAL A 311 -5.92 16.73 -6.86
N LEU A 312 -6.95 17.58 -6.80
CA LEU A 312 -7.00 18.80 -5.97
C LEU A 312 -7.97 18.52 -4.82
N GLY A 313 -7.47 18.01 -3.71
CA GLY A 313 -8.28 17.58 -2.58
C GLY A 313 -8.49 18.66 -1.53
N VAL A 314 -9.48 18.44 -0.69
CA VAL A 314 -9.71 19.19 0.56
C VAL A 314 -9.67 18.17 1.69
N PRO A 315 -8.52 17.95 2.35
CA PRO A 315 -8.31 16.87 3.29
C PRO A 315 -9.34 16.83 4.42
N GLY A 316 -9.71 15.59 4.79
CA GLY A 316 -10.79 15.28 5.73
C GLY A 316 -12.01 14.67 5.04
N GLY A 317 -12.03 14.64 3.69
CA GLY A 317 -13.00 13.91 2.89
C GLY A 317 -12.47 12.53 2.50
N SER A 318 -13.16 11.45 2.86
CA SER A 318 -12.72 10.08 2.53
C SER A 318 -12.72 9.79 1.03
N ASP A 319 -13.37 10.62 0.22
CA ASP A 319 -13.34 10.59 -1.25
C ASP A 319 -11.94 10.89 -1.82
N ASP A 320 -11.09 11.61 -1.08
CA ASP A 320 -9.69 11.81 -1.44
C ASP A 320 -8.94 10.46 -1.52
N ASP A 321 -9.17 9.54 -0.56
CA ASP A 321 -8.52 8.23 -0.54
C ASP A 321 -8.97 7.36 -1.71
N ALA A 322 -10.26 7.41 -2.08
CA ALA A 322 -10.74 6.74 -3.28
C ALA A 322 -10.04 7.28 -4.54
N ALA A 323 -9.83 8.60 -4.63
CA ALA A 323 -9.11 9.18 -5.76
C ALA A 323 -7.64 8.70 -5.81
N LEU A 324 -6.93 8.67 -4.69
CA LEU A 324 -5.56 8.13 -4.61
C LEU A 324 -5.51 6.67 -5.05
N PHE A 325 -6.48 5.87 -4.62
CA PHE A 325 -6.53 4.44 -4.86
C PHE A 325 -6.86 4.10 -6.32
N PHE A 326 -7.93 4.68 -6.89
CA PHE A 326 -8.41 4.31 -8.23
C PHE A 326 -7.67 5.00 -9.38
N LEU A 327 -7.12 6.20 -9.15
CA LEU A 327 -6.41 6.94 -10.21
C LEU A 327 -4.90 6.71 -10.20
N ASP A 328 -4.37 5.99 -9.20
CA ASP A 328 -2.93 5.79 -9.00
C ASP A 328 -2.17 7.14 -8.82
N ASP A 329 -2.87 8.16 -8.33
CA ASP A 329 -2.35 9.51 -8.12
C ASP A 329 -1.90 9.73 -6.69
N THR A 330 -1.07 8.81 -6.18
CA THR A 330 -0.57 8.85 -4.83
C THR A 330 0.24 10.12 -4.55
N ILE A 331 0.36 10.46 -3.26
CA ILE A 331 1.08 11.65 -2.81
C ILE A 331 2.54 11.59 -3.26
N GLY A 332 3.21 10.45 -3.08
CA GLY A 332 4.60 10.25 -3.45
C GLY A 332 4.87 10.33 -4.96
N LYS A 333 3.85 10.12 -5.79
CA LYS A 333 3.90 10.33 -7.25
C LYS A 333 3.57 11.76 -7.65
N THR A 334 3.38 12.65 -6.68
CA THR A 334 2.95 14.03 -6.92
C THR A 334 1.60 14.15 -7.66
N GLY A 335 0.76 13.14 -7.49
CA GLY A 335 -0.57 13.06 -8.09
C GLY A 335 -1.61 13.90 -7.37
N TYR A 336 -1.41 14.12 -6.08
CA TYR A 336 -2.32 14.79 -5.18
C TYR A 336 -1.70 16.08 -4.62
N THR A 337 -2.52 17.13 -4.47
CA THR A 337 -2.19 18.32 -3.67
C THR A 337 -3.45 18.74 -2.91
N GLY A 338 -3.29 19.11 -1.64
CA GLY A 338 -4.42 19.53 -0.82
C GLY A 338 -4.02 19.78 0.63
N MET A 339 -4.51 20.89 1.12
CA MET A 339 -4.57 21.24 2.55
C MET A 339 -5.96 21.79 2.81
N ASN A 340 -6.29 21.99 4.10
CA ASN A 340 -7.52 22.69 4.44
C ASN A 340 -7.48 24.10 3.84
N THR A 341 -8.27 24.35 2.80
CA THR A 341 -8.22 25.54 1.94
C THR A 341 -9.12 26.64 2.48
N THR A 342 -8.68 27.35 3.50
CA THR A 342 -9.39 28.55 3.94
C THR A 342 -9.25 29.68 2.93
N ASN A 343 -10.35 30.43 2.70
CA ASN A 343 -10.42 31.59 1.77
C ASN A 343 -10.28 31.29 0.27
N THR A 344 -10.23 30.03 -0.15
CA THR A 344 -10.17 29.66 -1.58
C THR A 344 -11.53 29.58 -2.25
N GLY A 345 -12.62 29.61 -1.48
CA GLY A 345 -13.99 29.39 -1.97
C GLY A 345 -14.35 27.91 -2.13
N ALA A 346 -13.40 26.98 -1.94
CA ALA A 346 -13.69 25.54 -1.89
C ALA A 346 -14.38 25.17 -0.57
N THR A 347 -15.17 24.10 -0.61
CA THR A 347 -15.85 23.51 0.55
C THR A 347 -15.41 22.06 0.73
N GLU A 348 -15.55 21.54 1.94
CA GLU A 348 -15.08 20.21 2.36
C GLU A 348 -15.63 19.05 1.50
N ASN A 349 -16.75 19.26 0.81
CA ASN A 349 -17.35 18.24 -0.04
C ASN A 349 -16.97 18.36 -1.52
N MET A 350 -16.00 19.20 -1.86
CA MET A 350 -15.51 19.40 -3.21
C MET A 350 -14.21 18.63 -3.41
N ILE A 351 -14.10 17.96 -4.56
CA ILE A 351 -12.86 17.41 -5.06
C ILE A 351 -12.65 17.84 -6.50
N GLY A 352 -11.44 18.26 -6.84
CA GLY A 352 -11.06 18.69 -8.17
C GLY A 352 -10.17 17.69 -8.88
N PHE A 353 -10.35 17.57 -10.19
CA PHE A 353 -9.52 16.71 -11.04
C PHE A 353 -8.99 17.51 -12.22
N ILE A 354 -7.70 17.43 -12.45
CA ILE A 354 -7.08 17.93 -13.67
C ILE A 354 -6.79 16.72 -14.57
N LYS A 355 -7.59 16.53 -15.61
CA LYS A 355 -7.27 15.61 -16.69
C LYS A 355 -6.22 16.26 -17.57
N TRP A 356 -4.95 15.93 -17.35
CA TRP A 356 -3.79 16.56 -17.96
C TRP A 356 -3.26 15.78 -19.16
N ASN A 357 -3.14 16.42 -20.30
CA ASN A 357 -2.46 15.85 -21.46
C ASN A 357 -0.97 16.30 -21.47
N SER A 358 -0.09 15.38 -21.17
CA SER A 358 1.36 15.65 -21.02
C SER A 358 2.03 16.07 -22.31
N LYS A 359 1.47 15.70 -23.47
CA LYS A 359 2.00 16.02 -24.79
C LYS A 359 1.54 17.40 -25.27
N LEU A 360 0.26 17.70 -25.09
CA LEU A 360 -0.33 18.99 -25.51
C LEU A 360 -0.06 20.11 -24.49
N LYS A 361 0.33 19.77 -23.25
CA LYS A 361 0.53 20.71 -22.15
C LYS A 361 -0.73 21.55 -21.86
N THR A 362 -1.87 20.88 -21.90
CA THR A 362 -3.18 21.43 -21.58
C THR A 362 -4.01 20.40 -20.86
N GLY A 363 -5.03 20.85 -20.14
CA GLY A 363 -5.90 19.96 -19.38
C GLY A 363 -7.33 20.44 -19.28
N ASP A 364 -8.20 19.50 -18.89
CA ASP A 364 -9.55 19.79 -18.43
C ASP A 364 -9.55 19.80 -16.90
N LEU A 365 -10.31 20.72 -16.30
CA LEU A 365 -10.47 20.84 -14.86
C LEU A 365 -11.93 20.54 -14.51
N ILE A 366 -12.16 19.49 -13.78
CA ILE A 366 -13.47 19.00 -13.37
C ILE A 366 -13.56 19.07 -11.85
N ILE A 367 -14.54 19.78 -11.31
CA ILE A 367 -14.80 19.85 -9.88
C ILE A 367 -16.13 19.16 -9.61
N MET A 368 -16.09 18.19 -8.71
CA MET A 368 -17.20 17.30 -8.40
C MET A 368 -17.48 17.27 -6.90
N SER A 369 -18.63 16.73 -6.54
CA SER A 369 -18.97 16.38 -5.16
C SER A 369 -19.98 15.25 -5.13
N PHE A 370 -20.06 14.51 -4.04
CA PHE A 370 -21.25 13.75 -3.70
C PHE A 370 -22.13 14.59 -2.77
N ASN A 371 -23.44 14.56 -2.99
CA ASN A 371 -24.36 15.40 -2.23
C ASN A 371 -24.91 14.64 -1.02
N SER A 372 -24.11 14.57 0.06
CA SER A 372 -24.47 13.89 1.31
C SER A 372 -25.86 14.31 1.83
N THR A 373 -26.18 15.60 1.83
CA THR A 373 -27.50 16.10 2.28
C THR A 373 -28.65 15.52 1.46
N LYS A 374 -28.51 15.50 0.13
CA LYS A 374 -29.53 14.94 -0.78
C LYS A 374 -29.69 13.43 -0.56
N LEU A 375 -28.58 12.71 -0.39
CA LEU A 375 -28.56 11.27 -0.19
C LEU A 375 -29.15 10.88 1.17
N LYS A 376 -28.79 11.57 2.23
CA LYS A 376 -29.39 11.38 3.56
C LYS A 376 -30.89 11.67 3.58
N ALA A 377 -31.34 12.70 2.85
CA ALA A 377 -32.75 13.00 2.68
C ALA A 377 -33.49 11.90 1.88
N ALA A 378 -32.87 11.33 0.85
CA ALA A 378 -33.42 10.23 0.08
C ALA A 378 -33.54 8.96 0.93
N PHE A 379 -32.48 8.61 1.67
CA PHE A 379 -32.49 7.49 2.63
C PHE A 379 -33.62 7.64 3.66
N THR A 380 -33.72 8.82 4.30
CA THR A 380 -34.76 9.10 5.29
C THR A 380 -36.17 8.98 4.68
N LYS A 381 -36.35 9.46 3.44
CA LYS A 381 -37.64 9.36 2.74
C LYS A 381 -38.01 7.91 2.41
N GLU A 382 -37.05 7.08 2.02
CA GLU A 382 -37.28 5.69 1.63
C GLU A 382 -37.45 4.77 2.82
N THR A 383 -36.68 4.97 3.90
CA THR A 383 -36.59 4.05 5.03
C THR A 383 -37.32 4.54 6.28
N GLY A 384 -37.57 5.83 6.41
CA GLY A 384 -38.05 6.47 7.62
C GLY A 384 -37.01 6.60 8.73
N LEU A 385 -35.74 6.26 8.47
CA LEU A 385 -34.63 6.33 9.42
C LEU A 385 -33.83 7.63 9.23
N ASN A 386 -33.23 8.13 10.31
CA ASN A 386 -32.26 9.22 10.24
C ASN A 386 -30.86 8.64 10.30
N PRO A 387 -30.00 8.77 9.27
CA PRO A 387 -28.65 8.21 9.26
C PRO A 387 -27.76 8.80 10.38
N ASP A 388 -28.00 10.02 10.81
CA ASP A 388 -27.24 10.71 11.85
C ASP A 388 -27.71 10.37 13.28
N ALA A 389 -28.65 9.41 13.46
CA ALA A 389 -29.17 9.04 14.75
C ALA A 389 -28.21 8.13 15.57
N GLY A 390 -27.19 7.60 14.93
CA GLY A 390 -26.14 6.77 15.54
C GLY A 390 -25.54 5.80 14.55
N SER A 391 -24.44 5.17 14.94
CA SER A 391 -23.63 4.32 14.06
C SER A 391 -24.36 3.10 13.47
N LEU A 392 -25.40 2.58 14.12
CA LEU A 392 -26.23 1.52 13.52
C LEU A 392 -27.09 2.04 12.37
N GLU A 393 -27.64 3.24 12.50
CA GLU A 393 -28.40 3.91 11.45
C GLU A 393 -27.50 4.33 10.29
N GLU A 394 -26.28 4.74 10.58
CA GLU A 394 -25.23 5.01 9.60
C GLU A 394 -24.82 3.75 8.83
N LEU A 395 -24.65 2.61 9.50
CA LEU A 395 -24.38 1.32 8.86
C LEU A 395 -25.49 0.95 7.85
N LYS A 396 -26.74 1.15 8.22
CA LYS A 396 -27.88 0.95 7.31
C LYS A 396 -27.87 1.91 6.12
N TYR A 397 -27.43 3.12 6.35
CA TYR A 397 -27.30 4.12 5.31
C TYR A 397 -26.20 3.73 4.30
N CYS A 398 -25.04 3.26 4.76
CA CYS A 398 -23.98 2.74 3.90
C CYS A 398 -24.46 1.54 3.07
N SER A 399 -25.13 0.57 3.66
CA SER A 399 -25.71 -0.58 2.96
C SER A 399 -26.76 -0.16 1.92
N TRP A 400 -27.59 0.83 2.25
CA TRP A 400 -28.56 1.40 1.29
C TRP A 400 -27.86 2.08 0.12
N TRP A 401 -26.78 2.82 0.36
CA TRP A 401 -25.99 3.48 -0.68
C TRP A 401 -25.30 2.46 -1.59
N ILE A 402 -24.73 1.40 -1.05
CA ILE A 402 -24.13 0.29 -1.82
C ILE A 402 -25.14 -0.26 -2.84
N ASN A 403 -26.38 -0.49 -2.45
CA ASN A 403 -27.43 -0.92 -3.38
C ASN A 403 -27.71 0.10 -4.50
N LYS A 404 -27.47 1.40 -4.27
CA LYS A 404 -27.59 2.43 -5.33
C LYS A 404 -26.37 2.44 -6.23
N ILE A 405 -25.16 2.32 -5.68
CA ILE A 405 -23.90 2.23 -6.44
C ILE A 405 -23.93 1.04 -7.40
N ASN A 406 -24.35 -0.12 -6.93
CA ASN A 406 -24.43 -1.32 -7.75
C ASN A 406 -25.39 -1.18 -8.95
N THR A 407 -26.27 -0.16 -8.93
CA THR A 407 -27.22 0.10 -10.01
C THR A 407 -26.72 1.22 -10.93
N ASN A 408 -26.32 2.37 -10.38
CA ASN A 408 -26.02 3.57 -11.15
C ASN A 408 -25.19 4.59 -10.33
N PRO A 409 -23.87 4.39 -10.21
CA PRO A 409 -23.03 5.19 -9.33
C PRO A 409 -23.02 6.68 -9.71
N GLU A 410 -23.14 7.02 -11.00
CA GLU A 410 -23.08 8.40 -11.48
C GLU A 410 -24.29 9.25 -11.09
N ASP A 411 -25.43 8.67 -10.71
CA ASP A 411 -26.61 9.42 -10.26
C ASP A 411 -26.43 10.01 -8.84
N LEU A 412 -25.37 9.58 -8.14
CA LEU A 412 -25.10 9.91 -6.75
C LEU A 412 -24.15 11.10 -6.58
N VAL A 413 -23.64 11.65 -7.69
CA VAL A 413 -22.64 12.72 -7.71
C VAL A 413 -23.14 13.95 -8.48
N ASP A 414 -22.60 15.09 -8.13
CA ASP A 414 -22.86 16.36 -8.81
C ASP A 414 -21.56 16.86 -9.48
N PHE A 415 -21.64 17.25 -10.77
CA PHE A 415 -20.59 17.99 -11.45
C PHE A 415 -20.82 19.47 -11.17
N LEU A 416 -19.94 20.08 -10.39
CA LEU A 416 -20.06 21.47 -9.96
C LEU A 416 -19.50 22.44 -11.00
N TYR A 417 -18.31 22.13 -11.54
CA TYR A 417 -17.64 22.92 -12.55
C TYR A 417 -16.90 22.03 -13.54
N GLU A 418 -16.95 22.37 -14.81
CA GLU A 418 -16.38 21.59 -15.90
C GLU A 418 -15.71 22.57 -16.90
N PHE A 419 -14.38 22.66 -16.84
CA PHE A 419 -13.60 23.61 -17.63
C PHE A 419 -12.59 22.90 -18.52
N THR A 420 -12.23 23.53 -19.65
CA THR A 420 -11.19 23.09 -20.56
C THR A 420 -10.23 24.21 -20.91
N GLY A 421 -9.02 23.84 -21.32
CA GLY A 421 -8.00 24.79 -21.77
C GLY A 421 -7.07 25.28 -20.68
N LEU A 422 -6.98 24.56 -19.55
CA LEU A 422 -5.97 24.81 -18.51
C LEU A 422 -4.57 24.68 -19.13
N ASN A 423 -3.72 25.70 -19.01
CA ASN A 423 -2.37 25.71 -19.53
C ASN A 423 -1.33 25.28 -18.48
N GLN A 424 -0.06 25.13 -18.87
CA GLN A 424 1.03 24.67 -17.98
C GLN A 424 1.28 25.61 -16.79
N GLU A 425 1.12 26.92 -16.94
CA GLU A 425 1.35 27.88 -15.88
C GLU A 425 0.25 27.77 -14.81
N GLN A 426 -1.00 27.67 -15.25
CA GLN A 426 -2.16 27.46 -14.38
C GLN A 426 -2.11 26.09 -13.68
N TYR A 427 -1.69 25.04 -14.40
CA TYR A 427 -1.43 23.74 -13.81
C TYR A 427 -0.37 23.83 -12.71
N ASN A 428 0.76 24.50 -12.98
CA ASN A 428 1.82 24.69 -12.02
C ASN A 428 1.38 25.46 -10.78
N TYR A 429 0.52 26.45 -10.94
CA TYR A 429 -0.07 27.19 -9.82
C TYR A 429 -0.88 26.26 -8.89
N LEU A 430 -1.78 25.47 -9.48
CA LEU A 430 -2.65 24.57 -8.68
C LEU A 430 -1.85 23.44 -8.03
N MET A 431 -0.99 22.76 -8.81
CA MET A 431 -0.28 21.59 -8.35
C MET A 431 1.03 21.86 -7.60
N GLY A 432 1.59 23.06 -7.76
CA GLY A 432 2.94 23.39 -7.30
C GLY A 432 4.04 22.66 -8.09
N THR A 433 5.25 23.14 -7.98
CA THR A 433 6.44 22.50 -8.57
C THR A 433 7.68 22.78 -7.76
N THR A 434 8.60 21.82 -7.68
CA THR A 434 9.92 21.97 -7.07
C THR A 434 11.02 22.21 -8.12
N GLU A 435 10.66 22.21 -9.41
CA GLU A 435 11.59 22.43 -10.51
C GLU A 435 11.67 23.92 -10.85
N ASN A 436 12.78 24.33 -11.49
CA ASN A 436 12.94 25.66 -12.03
C ASN A 436 11.93 25.87 -13.16
N VAL A 437 11.05 26.83 -13.01
CA VAL A 437 10.00 27.18 -13.97
C VAL A 437 9.97 28.69 -14.19
N THR A 438 9.30 29.15 -15.25
CA THR A 438 8.90 30.54 -15.41
C THR A 438 7.45 30.67 -14.93
N TYR A 439 7.20 31.58 -14.03
CA TYR A 439 5.87 31.87 -13.50
C TYR A 439 5.64 33.38 -13.49
N ASP A 440 4.49 33.82 -13.99
CA ASP A 440 4.15 35.26 -14.14
C ASP A 440 5.27 36.08 -14.85
N GLY A 441 5.94 35.45 -15.81
CA GLY A 441 7.02 36.05 -16.60
C GLY A 441 8.40 36.12 -15.90
N GLU A 442 8.50 35.67 -14.65
CA GLU A 442 9.73 35.70 -13.86
C GLU A 442 10.25 34.26 -13.59
N PRO A 443 11.58 34.04 -13.51
CA PRO A 443 12.14 32.74 -13.13
C PRO A 443 11.84 32.39 -11.68
N ALA A 444 11.21 31.24 -11.44
CA ALA A 444 11.06 30.61 -10.12
C ALA A 444 12.12 29.51 -9.95
N GLU A 445 13.35 29.89 -9.56
CA GLU A 445 14.52 29.01 -9.50
C GLU A 445 14.40 27.85 -8.51
N TYR A 446 13.50 27.95 -7.53
CA TYR A 446 13.31 26.97 -6.47
C TYR A 446 11.95 26.27 -6.53
N GLY A 447 11.19 26.50 -7.60
CA GLY A 447 9.82 26.06 -7.74
C GLY A 447 8.80 27.07 -7.22
N ILE A 448 7.55 26.69 -7.22
CA ILE A 448 6.40 27.47 -6.74
C ILE A 448 5.53 26.63 -5.81
N ASP A 449 4.86 27.30 -4.88
CA ASP A 449 3.87 26.67 -3.99
C ASP A 449 2.73 26.04 -4.78
N GLY A 450 2.20 24.93 -4.29
CA GLY A 450 0.95 24.37 -4.79
C GLY A 450 -0.23 24.96 -4.03
N HIS A 451 -1.19 25.51 -4.79
CA HIS A 451 -2.34 26.18 -4.22
C HIS A 451 -3.57 25.27 -4.07
N GLY A 452 -3.48 24.03 -4.54
CA GLY A 452 -4.57 23.07 -4.45
C GLY A 452 -5.87 23.55 -5.11
N LEU A 453 -7.02 23.22 -4.50
CA LEU A 453 -8.34 23.60 -5.02
C LEU A 453 -8.66 25.07 -4.68
N ASP A 454 -7.99 26.02 -5.31
CA ASP A 454 -8.29 27.43 -5.23
C ASP A 454 -9.41 27.80 -6.21
N LEU A 455 -10.67 27.65 -5.78
CA LEU A 455 -11.85 27.90 -6.59
C LEU A 455 -11.97 29.38 -7.00
N ASN A 456 -11.54 30.32 -6.15
CA ASN A 456 -11.55 31.74 -6.48
C ASN A 456 -10.62 32.06 -7.64
N TYR A 457 -9.40 31.50 -7.61
CA TYR A 457 -8.47 31.61 -8.73
C TYR A 457 -9.02 30.95 -9.99
N ILE A 458 -9.49 29.69 -9.89
CA ILE A 458 -10.05 28.94 -11.02
C ILE A 458 -11.16 29.73 -11.73
N LEU A 459 -12.11 30.28 -10.99
CA LEU A 459 -13.21 31.08 -11.54
C LEU A 459 -12.73 32.39 -12.17
N SER A 460 -11.61 32.93 -11.73
CA SER A 460 -11.00 34.15 -12.31
C SER A 460 -10.38 33.93 -13.69
N LEU A 461 -10.03 32.65 -14.03
CA LEU A 461 -9.34 32.31 -15.28
C LEU A 461 -10.20 32.41 -16.53
N ASN A 462 -11.53 32.52 -16.40
CA ASN A 462 -12.49 32.58 -17.53
C ASN A 462 -12.26 31.43 -18.55
N LEU A 463 -12.01 30.20 -18.06
CA LEU A 463 -11.85 29.03 -18.90
C LEU A 463 -13.12 28.68 -19.68
N SER A 464 -12.98 28.00 -20.79
CA SER A 464 -14.14 27.52 -21.56
C SER A 464 -14.77 26.30 -20.88
N SER A 465 -16.08 26.06 -21.12
CA SER A 465 -16.73 24.86 -20.64
C SER A 465 -16.18 23.61 -21.33
N ALA A 466 -15.87 22.58 -20.57
CA ALA A 466 -15.50 21.27 -21.10
C ALA A 466 -16.72 20.54 -21.68
N THR A 467 -16.48 19.56 -22.53
CA THR A 467 -17.52 18.75 -23.15
C THR A 467 -17.40 17.31 -22.69
N ARG A 468 -18.46 16.77 -22.11
CA ARG A 468 -18.53 15.38 -21.70
C ARG A 468 -18.47 14.43 -22.90
N ALA A 469 -17.76 13.32 -22.75
CA ALA A 469 -17.76 12.27 -23.75
C ALA A 469 -19.13 11.62 -23.91
N THR A 470 -19.45 11.22 -25.14
CA THR A 470 -20.65 10.41 -25.42
C THR A 470 -20.35 8.96 -25.06
N VAL A 471 -21.10 8.41 -24.12
CA VAL A 471 -20.91 7.04 -23.64
C VAL A 471 -21.63 6.06 -24.55
N ASN A 472 -20.88 5.13 -25.16
CA ASN A 472 -21.42 4.00 -25.87
C ASN A 472 -20.93 2.72 -25.13
N ASN A 473 -21.72 2.21 -24.19
CA ASN A 473 -21.44 0.90 -23.58
C ASN A 473 -21.76 -0.21 -24.59
N THR A 474 -20.72 -0.79 -25.18
CA THR A 474 -20.83 -1.86 -26.18
C THR A 474 -20.41 -3.24 -25.65
N HIS A 475 -19.83 -3.29 -24.45
CA HIS A 475 -19.31 -4.53 -23.87
C HIS A 475 -20.21 -5.06 -22.76
N GLU A 476 -20.33 -6.39 -22.72
CA GLU A 476 -21.00 -7.08 -21.61
C GLU A 476 -20.15 -6.99 -20.34
N VAL A 477 -20.79 -6.78 -19.20
CA VAL A 477 -20.11 -6.79 -17.89
C VAL A 477 -19.80 -8.23 -17.52
N LEU A 478 -18.52 -8.53 -17.23
CA LEU A 478 -18.05 -9.85 -16.87
C LEU A 478 -18.49 -10.21 -15.44
N THR A 479 -18.67 -11.52 -15.20
CA THR A 479 -18.87 -12.07 -13.85
C THR A 479 -17.54 -12.33 -13.15
N ASP A 480 -17.56 -12.46 -11.82
CA ASP A 480 -16.36 -12.80 -11.03
C ASP A 480 -15.73 -14.12 -11.49
N GLU A 481 -16.57 -15.11 -11.85
CA GLU A 481 -16.08 -16.40 -12.35
C GLU A 481 -15.39 -16.26 -13.70
N GLN A 482 -15.91 -15.41 -14.61
CA GLN A 482 -15.25 -15.12 -15.88
C GLN A 482 -13.91 -14.41 -15.68
N ILE A 483 -13.84 -13.48 -14.73
CA ILE A 483 -12.59 -12.77 -14.39
C ILE A 483 -11.61 -13.74 -13.73
N LYS A 484 -12.06 -14.60 -12.82
CA LYS A 484 -11.25 -15.66 -12.23
C LYS A 484 -10.68 -16.58 -13.31
N GLN A 485 -11.49 -16.95 -14.32
CA GLN A 485 -11.03 -17.79 -15.42
C GLN A 485 -9.92 -17.14 -16.24
N ILE A 486 -9.94 -15.79 -16.43
CA ILE A 486 -8.83 -15.07 -17.07
C ILE A 486 -7.52 -15.29 -16.30
N GLY A 487 -7.56 -15.23 -14.97
CA GLY A 487 -6.40 -15.51 -14.11
C GLY A 487 -5.89 -16.95 -14.27
N ILE A 488 -6.80 -17.93 -14.30
CA ILE A 488 -6.46 -19.34 -14.53
C ILE A 488 -5.80 -19.54 -15.91
N ASP A 489 -6.37 -18.92 -16.94
CA ASP A 489 -5.86 -19.04 -18.31
C ASP A 489 -4.49 -18.41 -18.46
N ALA A 490 -4.26 -17.23 -17.86
CA ALA A 490 -2.95 -16.57 -17.82
C ALA A 490 -1.90 -17.44 -17.12
N ALA A 491 -2.25 -18.04 -15.98
CA ALA A 491 -1.38 -18.93 -15.23
C ALA A 491 -1.01 -20.18 -16.02
N ASN A 492 -1.98 -20.79 -16.68
CA ASN A 492 -1.75 -21.99 -17.50
C ASN A 492 -0.91 -21.69 -18.74
N GLU A 493 -1.11 -20.55 -19.40
CA GLU A 493 -0.26 -20.15 -20.53
C GLU A 493 1.18 -19.90 -20.06
N ALA A 494 1.38 -19.28 -18.89
CA ALA A 494 2.71 -19.12 -18.32
C ALA A 494 3.39 -20.46 -18.02
N LYS A 495 2.71 -21.41 -17.36
CA LYS A 495 3.24 -22.76 -17.11
C LYS A 495 3.67 -23.45 -18.40
N LYS A 496 2.83 -23.36 -19.42
CA LYS A 496 3.11 -23.93 -20.75
C LYS A 496 4.37 -23.31 -21.36
N ILE A 497 4.50 -21.98 -21.35
CA ILE A 497 5.66 -21.28 -21.94
C ILE A 497 6.95 -21.64 -21.18
N PHE A 498 6.96 -21.62 -19.85
CA PHE A 498 8.15 -21.99 -19.07
C PHE A 498 8.57 -23.44 -19.33
N LYS A 499 7.59 -24.35 -19.50
CA LYS A 499 7.88 -25.74 -19.81
C LYS A 499 8.43 -25.93 -21.22
N GLU A 500 7.84 -25.25 -22.21
CA GLU A 500 8.26 -25.35 -23.60
C GLU A 500 9.63 -24.73 -23.85
N ASP A 501 9.89 -23.52 -23.29
CA ASP A 501 11.06 -22.72 -23.62
C ASP A 501 12.25 -22.99 -22.68
N LEU A 502 12.01 -23.31 -21.40
CA LEU A 502 13.05 -23.57 -20.41
C LEU A 502 13.08 -25.02 -19.88
N GLY A 503 12.05 -25.84 -20.16
CA GLY A 503 11.91 -27.17 -19.60
C GLY A 503 11.53 -27.17 -18.11
N ILE A 504 11.07 -26.02 -17.57
CA ILE A 504 10.73 -25.82 -16.16
C ILE A 504 9.24 -26.05 -15.97
N ASP A 505 8.89 -26.91 -15.03
CA ASP A 505 7.52 -27.15 -14.58
C ASP A 505 7.31 -26.39 -13.27
N ILE A 506 6.52 -25.32 -13.29
CA ILE A 506 6.26 -24.51 -12.10
C ILE A 506 5.32 -25.26 -11.17
N GLU A 507 5.77 -25.50 -9.95
CA GLU A 507 4.97 -26.12 -8.90
C GLU A 507 4.17 -25.07 -8.11
N ARG A 508 3.15 -25.55 -7.42
CA ARG A 508 2.38 -24.70 -6.49
C ARG A 508 3.26 -24.29 -5.29
N ASP A 509 3.07 -23.09 -4.79
CA ASP A 509 3.75 -22.49 -3.62
C ASP A 509 5.28 -22.34 -3.77
N ASP A 510 5.78 -22.30 -5.01
CA ASP A 510 7.20 -22.10 -5.29
C ASP A 510 7.63 -20.67 -4.90
N VAL A 511 8.54 -20.55 -3.92
CA VAL A 511 9.01 -19.25 -3.41
C VAL A 511 9.97 -18.52 -4.37
N ASP A 512 10.52 -19.20 -5.36
CA ASP A 512 11.38 -18.60 -6.39
C ASP A 512 10.61 -18.29 -7.70
N PHE A 513 9.30 -18.44 -7.66
CA PHE A 513 8.37 -18.03 -8.70
C PHE A 513 7.53 -16.83 -8.25
N LEU A 514 7.29 -15.88 -9.14
CA LEU A 514 6.48 -14.70 -8.93
C LEU A 514 5.40 -14.60 -9.99
N ALA A 515 4.16 -14.44 -9.57
CA ALA A 515 3.08 -13.89 -10.38
C ALA A 515 2.87 -12.41 -9.99
N LEU A 516 3.15 -11.49 -10.91
CA LEU A 516 2.94 -10.05 -10.76
C LEU A 516 1.87 -9.60 -11.75
N THR A 517 0.90 -8.81 -11.30
CA THR A 517 -0.22 -8.38 -12.14
C THR A 517 -0.76 -7.04 -11.65
N ASP A 518 -1.54 -6.34 -12.45
CA ASP A 518 -2.38 -5.21 -12.02
C ASP A 518 -3.82 -5.65 -11.72
N ALA A 519 -4.12 -6.94 -11.75
CA ALA A 519 -5.41 -7.48 -11.32
C ALA A 519 -5.73 -7.03 -9.89
N GLY A 520 -6.94 -6.50 -9.70
CA GLY A 520 -7.35 -5.85 -8.47
C GLY A 520 -7.36 -4.33 -8.55
N TYR A 521 -6.72 -3.76 -9.57
CA TYR A 521 -6.78 -2.34 -9.89
C TYR A 521 -7.38 -2.11 -11.28
N ALA A 522 -6.88 -2.80 -12.31
CA ALA A 522 -7.41 -2.66 -13.66
C ALA A 522 -8.91 -2.99 -13.74
N PHE A 523 -9.67 -2.16 -14.48
CA PHE A 523 -11.07 -2.43 -14.79
C PHE A 523 -11.20 -3.03 -16.18
N LEU A 524 -12.09 -4.00 -16.26
CA LEU A 524 -12.40 -4.70 -17.51
C LEU A 524 -13.90 -4.55 -17.80
N ASN A 525 -14.22 -3.79 -18.85
CA ASN A 525 -15.61 -3.47 -19.19
C ASN A 525 -16.41 -2.80 -18.05
N GLY A 526 -15.72 -1.96 -17.23
CA GLY A 526 -16.32 -1.29 -16.09
C GLY A 526 -16.48 -2.14 -14.84
N ARG A 527 -15.86 -3.33 -14.79
CA ARG A 527 -15.81 -4.24 -13.65
C ARG A 527 -14.39 -4.42 -13.16
N ASP A 528 -14.21 -4.57 -11.85
CA ASP A 528 -12.94 -4.91 -11.23
C ASP A 528 -12.39 -6.26 -11.68
N THR A 529 -11.09 -6.44 -11.51
CA THR A 529 -10.38 -7.66 -11.89
C THR A 529 -9.83 -8.43 -10.68
N VAL A 530 -10.31 -8.14 -9.48
CA VAL A 530 -9.83 -8.76 -8.22
C VAL A 530 -9.90 -10.27 -8.28
N SER A 531 -10.98 -10.83 -8.82
CA SER A 531 -11.19 -12.28 -8.91
C SER A 531 -10.16 -13.00 -9.80
N ALA A 532 -9.44 -12.31 -10.68
CA ALA A 532 -8.34 -12.92 -11.43
C ALA A 532 -7.19 -13.39 -10.52
N ARG A 533 -7.01 -12.76 -9.37
CA ARG A 533 -6.01 -13.19 -8.36
C ARG A 533 -6.40 -14.52 -7.72
N ASP A 534 -7.69 -14.79 -7.52
CA ASP A 534 -8.16 -16.12 -7.09
C ASP A 534 -7.82 -17.20 -8.12
N GLY A 535 -7.88 -16.85 -9.42
CA GLY A 535 -7.47 -17.73 -10.49
C GLY A 535 -5.98 -18.04 -10.50
N LEU A 536 -5.14 -17.01 -10.29
CA LEU A 536 -3.69 -17.20 -10.15
C LEU A 536 -3.36 -18.04 -8.92
N PHE A 537 -4.02 -17.77 -7.78
CA PHE A 537 -3.87 -18.52 -6.54
C PHE A 537 -4.27 -19.99 -6.70
N GLU A 538 -5.33 -20.28 -7.41
CA GLU A 538 -5.77 -21.67 -7.66
C GLU A 538 -4.68 -22.49 -8.36
N VAL A 539 -3.96 -21.88 -9.32
CA VAL A 539 -2.94 -22.57 -10.12
C VAL A 539 -1.58 -22.59 -9.42
N PHE A 540 -1.14 -21.46 -8.86
CA PHE A 540 0.21 -21.30 -8.32
C PHE A 540 0.29 -21.31 -6.79
N GLY A 541 -0.81 -21.04 -6.08
CA GLY A 541 -0.84 -21.01 -4.62
C GLY A 541 -0.19 -19.80 -3.97
N GLY A 542 0.49 -18.95 -4.73
CA GLY A 542 1.20 -17.79 -4.19
C GLY A 542 0.27 -16.75 -3.57
N THR A 543 0.78 -15.98 -2.62
CA THR A 543 0.06 -14.93 -1.91
C THR A 543 0.85 -13.62 -1.87
N LEU A 544 0.17 -12.51 -1.57
CA LEU A 544 0.83 -11.26 -1.22
C LEU A 544 1.75 -11.45 0.01
N PHE A 545 1.30 -12.26 0.96
CA PHE A 545 1.97 -12.49 2.23
C PHE A 545 3.26 -13.30 2.04
N GLY A 546 3.24 -14.31 1.17
CA GLY A 546 4.41 -15.05 0.72
C GLY A 546 5.28 -14.30 -0.29
N GLN A 547 4.87 -13.10 -0.71
CA GLN A 547 5.53 -12.25 -1.71
C GLN A 547 5.75 -12.94 -3.07
N ASN A 548 4.87 -13.83 -3.47
CA ASN A 548 4.95 -14.56 -4.74
C ASN A 548 3.68 -14.49 -5.61
N LEU A 549 2.61 -13.82 -5.13
CA LEU A 549 1.51 -13.32 -5.92
C LEU A 549 1.27 -11.84 -5.57
N LEU A 550 1.74 -10.94 -6.43
CA LEU A 550 1.78 -9.51 -6.15
C LEU A 550 0.83 -8.75 -7.09
N SER A 551 0.06 -7.83 -6.50
CA SER A 551 -0.80 -6.92 -7.25
C SER A 551 -0.19 -5.52 -7.23
N LEU A 552 0.15 -5.01 -8.41
CA LEU A 552 0.79 -3.72 -8.59
C LEU A 552 -0.26 -2.64 -8.73
N HIS A 553 -0.19 -1.62 -7.88
CA HIS A 553 -1.07 -0.47 -7.95
C HIS A 553 -0.96 0.23 -9.29
N GLN A 554 -2.07 0.42 -9.96
CA GLN A 554 -2.17 1.12 -11.24
C GLN A 554 -3.53 1.80 -11.37
N ALA A 555 -3.59 2.80 -12.23
CA ALA A 555 -4.83 3.44 -12.57
C ALA A 555 -5.81 2.47 -13.25
N VAL A 556 -7.07 2.53 -12.87
CA VAL A 556 -8.10 1.54 -13.23
C VAL A 556 -8.37 1.40 -14.74
N TRP A 557 -8.01 2.38 -15.56
CA TRP A 557 -8.18 2.33 -17.03
C TRP A 557 -7.03 1.66 -17.78
N LYS A 558 -5.99 1.24 -17.07
CA LYS A 558 -4.86 0.52 -17.68
C LYS A 558 -5.28 -0.89 -18.10
N PRO A 559 -4.70 -1.43 -19.18
CA PRO A 559 -5.00 -2.80 -19.62
C PRO A 559 -4.58 -3.82 -18.55
N LEU A 560 -5.39 -4.87 -18.40
CA LEU A 560 -5.05 -6.00 -17.52
C LEU A 560 -3.86 -6.77 -18.10
N TRP A 561 -2.81 -6.94 -17.29
CA TRP A 561 -1.61 -7.67 -17.65
C TRP A 561 -1.16 -8.62 -16.53
N PHE A 562 -0.28 -9.56 -16.91
CA PHE A 562 0.35 -10.54 -16.02
C PHE A 562 1.82 -10.67 -16.40
N ALA A 563 2.71 -10.61 -15.43
CA ALA A 563 4.13 -10.91 -15.58
C ALA A 563 4.49 -12.06 -14.64
N PHE A 564 5.12 -13.09 -15.19
CA PHE A 564 5.53 -14.27 -14.43
C PHE A 564 7.05 -14.35 -14.45
N ALA A 565 7.67 -14.46 -13.29
CA ALA A 565 9.11 -14.44 -13.19
C ALA A 565 9.63 -15.63 -12.36
N ILE A 566 10.80 -16.12 -12.74
CA ILE A 566 11.59 -17.10 -11.98
C ILE A 566 12.93 -16.46 -11.65
N ARG A 567 13.30 -16.48 -10.37
CA ARG A 567 14.64 -16.15 -9.91
C ARG A 567 15.43 -17.43 -9.63
N TYR A 568 16.74 -17.30 -9.60
CA TYR A 568 17.64 -18.40 -9.30
C TYR A 568 18.50 -18.03 -8.10
N PRO A 569 18.63 -18.89 -7.07
CA PRO A 569 19.42 -18.60 -5.88
C PRO A 569 20.84 -18.13 -6.23
N ASP A 570 21.31 -17.08 -5.57
CA ASP A 570 22.62 -16.48 -5.76
C ASP A 570 22.92 -16.04 -7.22
N SER A 571 21.91 -15.68 -8.00
CA SER A 571 22.04 -15.28 -9.40
C SER A 571 21.38 -13.93 -9.65
N ASP A 572 21.99 -13.12 -10.51
CA ASP A 572 21.39 -11.88 -11.02
C ASP A 572 20.46 -12.13 -12.24
N VAL A 573 20.18 -13.39 -12.56
CA VAL A 573 19.27 -13.79 -13.65
C VAL A 573 17.86 -13.90 -13.11
N VAL A 574 16.93 -13.20 -13.77
CA VAL A 574 15.50 -13.34 -13.55
C VAL A 574 14.83 -13.52 -14.90
N ASN A 575 14.29 -14.69 -15.15
CA ASN A 575 13.57 -15.00 -16.38
C ASN A 575 12.10 -14.64 -16.23
N MET A 576 11.57 -13.87 -17.17
CA MET A 576 10.22 -13.34 -17.10
C MET A 576 9.43 -13.59 -18.40
N ILE A 577 8.13 -13.81 -18.25
CA ILE A 577 7.11 -13.82 -19.31
C ILE A 577 6.20 -12.62 -19.07
N TYR A 578 5.74 -11.98 -20.14
CA TYR A 578 4.74 -10.91 -20.08
C TYR A 578 3.52 -11.28 -20.94
N LEU A 579 2.34 -11.23 -20.33
CA LEU A 579 1.05 -11.44 -20.97
C LEU A 579 0.17 -10.22 -20.75
N ARG A 580 -0.54 -9.77 -21.79
CA ARG A 580 -1.59 -8.75 -21.67
C ARG A 580 -2.90 -9.30 -22.22
N TYR A 581 -3.94 -9.21 -21.42
CA TYR A 581 -5.27 -9.64 -21.83
C TYR A 581 -5.88 -8.71 -22.87
N ASN A 582 -6.49 -9.30 -23.89
CA ASN A 582 -7.24 -8.58 -24.92
C ASN A 582 -8.73 -8.92 -24.80
N PRO A 583 -9.57 -8.00 -24.32
CA PRO A 583 -11.00 -8.25 -24.12
C PRO A 583 -11.77 -8.46 -25.42
N ASP A 584 -11.28 -7.94 -26.56
CA ASP A 584 -11.96 -8.07 -27.85
C ASP A 584 -11.85 -9.49 -28.42
N THR A 585 -10.75 -10.16 -28.15
CA THR A 585 -10.46 -11.52 -28.67
C THR A 585 -10.54 -12.60 -27.59
N ASN A 586 -10.63 -12.21 -26.32
CA ASN A 586 -10.56 -13.11 -25.17
C ASN A 586 -9.28 -13.97 -25.20
N ASP A 587 -8.14 -13.37 -25.47
CA ASP A 587 -6.84 -14.01 -25.65
C ASP A 587 -5.72 -13.14 -25.07
N PHE A 588 -4.49 -13.62 -25.06
CA PHE A 588 -3.35 -12.89 -24.54
C PHE A 588 -2.39 -12.46 -25.65
N PHE A 589 -2.01 -11.20 -25.63
CA PHE A 589 -0.76 -10.77 -26.24
C PHE A 589 0.40 -11.34 -25.41
N VAL A 590 1.30 -12.07 -26.05
CA VAL A 590 2.53 -12.59 -25.44
C VAL A 590 3.69 -11.72 -25.85
N GLY A 591 4.37 -11.09 -24.87
CA GLY A 591 5.55 -10.31 -25.12
C GLY A 591 6.70 -11.16 -25.67
N THR A 592 7.43 -10.64 -26.66
CA THR A 592 8.60 -11.33 -27.23
C THR A 592 9.77 -10.39 -27.44
N LEU A 593 10.99 -10.92 -27.25
CA LEU A 593 12.22 -10.22 -27.61
C LEU A 593 13.02 -11.09 -28.57
N ASP A 594 13.20 -10.61 -29.81
CA ASP A 594 13.90 -11.34 -30.88
C ASP A 594 13.30 -12.75 -31.17
N GLY A 595 12.03 -12.96 -30.80
CA GLY A 595 11.28 -14.22 -30.94
C GLY A 595 11.22 -15.06 -29.66
N ASP A 596 12.00 -14.74 -28.64
CA ASP A 596 11.97 -15.41 -27.34
C ASP A 596 10.80 -14.87 -26.49
N ARG A 597 10.00 -15.77 -25.93
CA ARG A 597 8.88 -15.47 -25.02
C ARG A 597 9.33 -15.34 -23.55
N VAL A 598 10.46 -15.93 -23.20
CA VAL A 598 11.07 -15.87 -21.88
C VAL A 598 12.31 -15.01 -21.96
N VAL A 599 12.31 -13.90 -21.23
CA VAL A 599 13.37 -12.88 -21.30
C VAL A 599 14.04 -12.72 -19.96
N ASN A 600 15.39 -12.75 -19.92
CA ASN A 600 16.12 -12.35 -18.71
C ASN A 600 16.00 -10.83 -18.52
N VAL A 601 15.34 -10.45 -17.42
CA VAL A 601 15.12 -9.06 -16.99
C VAL A 601 15.91 -8.69 -15.74
N GLY A 602 16.75 -9.59 -15.25
CA GLY A 602 17.55 -9.40 -14.05
C GLY A 602 18.66 -8.36 -14.23
N PHE A 603 19.44 -8.18 -13.18
CA PHE A 603 20.40 -7.09 -13.02
C PHE A 603 21.43 -6.97 -14.19
N GLU A 604 21.88 -8.10 -14.73
CA GLU A 604 22.79 -8.11 -15.88
C GLU A 604 22.19 -7.40 -17.10
N THR A 605 20.90 -7.60 -17.35
CA THR A 605 20.18 -6.94 -18.45
C THR A 605 20.08 -5.44 -18.25
N LEU A 606 19.94 -4.95 -17.02
CA LEU A 606 19.86 -3.54 -16.71
C LEU A 606 21.14 -2.78 -17.11
N ASN A 607 22.27 -3.46 -17.21
CA ASN A 607 23.54 -2.86 -17.62
C ASN A 607 23.69 -2.72 -19.17
N ASN A 608 22.65 -3.09 -19.94
CA ASN A 608 22.65 -3.06 -21.39
C ASN A 608 21.51 -2.17 -21.94
N SER A 609 21.80 -0.89 -22.21
CA SER A 609 20.81 0.08 -22.69
C SER A 609 20.15 -0.29 -24.04
N ALA A 610 20.79 -1.07 -24.90
CA ALA A 610 20.19 -1.49 -26.15
C ALA A 610 19.12 -2.56 -25.90
N LYS A 611 19.41 -3.53 -25.04
CA LYS A 611 18.47 -4.58 -24.64
C LYS A 611 17.27 -3.98 -23.89
N LEU A 612 17.49 -3.03 -22.97
CA LEU A 612 16.40 -2.33 -22.27
C LEU A 612 15.42 -1.67 -23.23
N ARG A 613 15.92 -0.92 -24.23
CA ARG A 613 15.03 -0.29 -25.22
C ARG A 613 14.28 -1.29 -26.09
N ALA A 614 14.88 -2.45 -26.36
CA ALA A 614 14.22 -3.50 -27.13
C ALA A 614 13.10 -4.17 -26.30
N ILE A 615 13.35 -4.40 -25.01
CA ILE A 615 12.33 -4.93 -24.06
C ILE A 615 11.15 -3.96 -23.97
N GLU A 616 11.38 -2.69 -23.71
CA GLU A 616 10.35 -1.66 -23.63
C GLU A 616 9.50 -1.56 -24.90
N LYS A 617 10.12 -1.80 -26.05
CA LYS A 617 9.43 -1.67 -27.34
C LYS A 617 8.60 -2.87 -27.73
N SER A 618 9.03 -4.09 -27.40
CA SER A 618 8.45 -5.31 -27.96
C SER A 618 8.04 -6.39 -26.96
N PHE A 619 8.67 -6.39 -25.78
CA PHE A 619 8.36 -7.37 -24.74
C PHE A 619 7.32 -6.84 -23.75
N VAL A 620 7.48 -5.59 -23.27
CA VAL A 620 6.50 -4.89 -22.43
C VAL A 620 6.15 -3.55 -23.08
N PRO A 621 5.30 -3.54 -24.12
CA PRO A 621 5.06 -2.34 -24.95
C PRO A 621 4.12 -1.30 -24.31
N ASP A 622 3.57 -1.57 -23.13
CA ASP A 622 2.44 -0.83 -22.54
C ASP A 622 2.89 0.28 -21.56
N SER A 623 4.11 0.81 -21.69
CA SER A 623 4.72 1.81 -20.81
C SER A 623 4.91 1.37 -19.34
N ASN A 624 4.64 0.10 -19.02
CA ASN A 624 4.75 -0.45 -17.67
C ASN A 624 6.14 -1.04 -17.36
N TRP A 625 7.05 -1.03 -18.33
CA TRP A 625 8.35 -1.65 -18.19
C TRP A 625 9.10 -1.19 -16.94
N PHE A 626 9.13 0.12 -16.70
CA PHE A 626 9.81 0.67 -15.52
C PHE A 626 9.27 0.11 -14.21
N ASN A 627 7.96 0.06 -14.07
CA ASN A 627 7.28 -0.43 -12.87
C ASN A 627 7.57 -1.92 -12.67
N ILE A 628 7.32 -2.73 -13.69
CA ILE A 628 7.49 -4.18 -13.63
C ILE A 628 8.96 -4.53 -13.34
N GLN A 629 9.91 -3.97 -14.07
CA GLN A 629 11.32 -4.31 -13.89
C GLN A 629 11.85 -3.94 -12.52
N THR A 630 11.40 -2.81 -11.94
CA THR A 630 11.88 -2.41 -10.61
C THR A 630 11.31 -3.29 -9.50
N ILE A 631 10.05 -3.69 -9.60
CA ILE A 631 9.42 -4.63 -8.65
C ILE A 631 10.08 -6.01 -8.75
N VAL A 632 10.22 -6.56 -9.96
CA VAL A 632 10.79 -7.90 -10.18
C VAL A 632 12.25 -7.96 -9.68
N ASN A 633 13.05 -6.93 -9.95
CA ASN A 633 14.43 -6.88 -9.46
C ASN A 633 14.50 -6.64 -7.93
N ALA A 634 13.59 -5.86 -7.35
CA ALA A 634 13.52 -5.72 -5.90
C ALA A 634 13.08 -7.04 -5.22
N TRP A 635 12.11 -7.75 -5.80
CA TRP A 635 11.69 -9.08 -5.35
C TRP A 635 12.86 -10.08 -5.35
N ASN A 636 13.72 -10.03 -6.35
CA ASN A 636 14.94 -10.86 -6.40
C ASN A 636 15.91 -10.58 -5.23
N GLU A 637 15.84 -9.40 -4.62
CA GLU A 637 16.67 -9.00 -3.48
C GLU A 637 16.03 -9.31 -2.11
N HIS A 638 14.91 -10.02 -2.07
CA HIS A 638 14.20 -10.43 -0.85
C HIS A 638 13.97 -9.27 0.13
N PRO A 639 13.19 -8.24 -0.24
CA PRO A 639 12.83 -7.16 0.68
C PRO A 639 11.96 -7.68 1.83
N LEU A 640 11.89 -6.94 2.92
CA LEU A 640 10.92 -7.23 3.98
C LEU A 640 9.50 -6.98 3.48
N PHE A 641 8.52 -7.58 4.15
CA PHE A 641 7.11 -7.47 3.73
C PHE A 641 6.61 -6.01 3.68
N ASP A 642 6.92 -5.21 4.68
CA ASP A 642 6.57 -3.78 4.74
C ASP A 642 7.18 -2.98 3.58
N GLN A 643 8.41 -3.33 3.16
CA GLN A 643 9.01 -2.74 1.97
C GLN A 643 8.25 -3.15 0.70
N MET A 644 8.00 -4.45 0.50
CA MET A 644 7.33 -4.92 -0.71
C MET A 644 5.90 -4.37 -0.81
N ALA A 645 5.13 -4.41 0.26
CA ALA A 645 3.78 -3.87 0.29
C ALA A 645 3.74 -2.36 -0.07
N THR A 646 4.69 -1.60 0.46
CA THR A 646 4.86 -0.18 0.12
C THR A 646 5.27 0.02 -1.35
N PHE A 647 6.18 -0.81 -1.89
CA PHE A 647 6.59 -0.74 -3.29
C PHE A 647 5.42 -1.00 -4.24
N LEU A 648 4.56 -1.94 -3.89
CA LEU A 648 3.36 -2.23 -4.67
C LEU A 648 2.37 -1.06 -4.66
N TYR A 649 2.16 -0.43 -3.50
CA TYR A 649 1.33 0.77 -3.38
C TYR A 649 1.91 1.96 -4.17
N HIS A 650 3.22 2.16 -4.11
CA HIS A 650 3.93 3.19 -4.88
C HIS A 650 4.03 2.86 -6.39
N ALA A 651 3.63 1.66 -6.80
CA ALA A 651 3.66 1.10 -8.15
C ALA A 651 5.05 0.85 -8.75
N HIS A 652 6.11 1.20 -8.09
CA HIS A 652 7.49 0.92 -8.54
C HIS A 652 8.49 1.04 -7.38
N VAL A 653 9.71 0.60 -7.62
CA VAL A 653 10.80 0.77 -6.65
C VAL A 653 11.80 1.79 -7.17
N CYS A 654 12.01 2.83 -6.39
CA CYS A 654 12.99 3.87 -6.70
C CYS A 654 13.82 4.24 -5.45
N PRO A 655 14.95 4.93 -5.61
CA PRO A 655 15.68 5.46 -4.46
C PRO A 655 14.87 6.44 -3.61
N GLY A 656 13.86 7.09 -4.21
CA GLY A 656 13.02 8.08 -3.53
C GLY A 656 12.01 7.50 -2.53
N VAL A 657 11.59 6.24 -2.68
CA VAL A 657 10.68 5.59 -1.71
C VAL A 657 11.41 5.15 -0.44
N GLN A 658 12.71 4.86 -0.55
CA GLN A 658 13.51 4.30 0.54
C GLN A 658 13.62 5.18 1.80
N PRO A 659 13.74 6.52 1.71
CA PRO A 659 13.79 7.39 2.88
C PRO A 659 12.62 7.24 3.84
N GLY A 660 11.43 6.92 3.32
CA GLY A 660 10.23 6.76 4.12
C GLY A 660 10.34 5.67 5.18
N PHE A 661 11.00 4.55 4.88
CA PHE A 661 11.22 3.47 5.85
C PHE A 661 12.06 3.93 7.05
N PHE A 662 13.15 4.64 6.79
CA PHE A 662 14.01 5.16 7.86
C PHE A 662 13.33 6.26 8.67
N ILE A 663 12.50 7.10 8.04
CA ILE A 663 11.71 8.12 8.70
C ILE A 663 10.65 7.47 9.58
N THR A 664 9.94 6.47 9.08
CA THR A 664 8.94 5.69 9.82
C THR A 664 9.53 5.04 11.05
N ASP A 665 10.63 4.31 10.89
CA ASP A 665 11.32 3.67 12.03
C ASP A 665 11.78 4.70 13.07
N TYR A 666 12.32 5.83 12.61
CA TYR A 666 12.74 6.90 13.51
C TYR A 666 11.56 7.50 14.30
N ILE A 667 10.42 7.73 13.63
CA ILE A 667 9.21 8.25 14.26
C ILE A 667 8.70 7.25 15.31
N GLN A 668 8.54 6.00 14.96
CA GLN A 668 8.02 4.97 15.86
C GLN A 668 8.92 4.73 17.07
N GLN A 669 10.24 4.85 16.92
CA GLN A 669 11.21 4.68 18.02
C GLN A 669 11.29 5.89 18.96
N ASN A 670 11.17 7.12 18.43
CA ASN A 670 11.40 8.35 19.20
C ASN A 670 10.11 9.05 19.62
N TYR A 671 9.02 8.81 18.90
CA TYR A 671 7.71 9.42 19.10
C TYR A 671 6.59 8.36 19.01
N PRO A 672 6.69 7.26 19.79
CA PRO A 672 5.64 6.24 19.80
C PRO A 672 4.31 6.86 20.28
N LEU A 673 3.21 6.39 19.71
CA LEU A 673 1.87 6.81 20.12
C LEU A 673 1.53 6.29 21.52
N GLY A 674 0.98 7.18 22.35
CA GLY A 674 0.31 6.83 23.60
C GLY A 674 -1.16 6.50 23.38
N GLU A 675 -1.84 6.16 24.46
CA GLU A 675 -3.30 5.98 24.44
C GLU A 675 -3.98 7.30 24.05
N ASN A 676 -4.86 7.29 23.06
CA ASN A 676 -5.56 8.44 22.46
C ASN A 676 -4.68 9.43 21.70
N GLU A 677 -3.48 9.03 21.32
CA GLU A 677 -2.61 9.83 20.45
C GLU A 677 -2.66 9.30 19.01
N SER A 678 -2.57 10.20 18.04
CA SER A 678 -2.51 9.92 16.62
C SER A 678 -1.41 10.71 15.92
N TYR A 679 -0.92 10.21 14.80
CA TYR A 679 -0.02 10.97 13.93
C TYR A 679 -0.80 11.86 12.98
N THR A 680 -0.31 13.09 12.79
CA THR A 680 -0.65 13.94 11.65
C THR A 680 0.64 14.38 10.98
N TYR A 681 0.69 14.37 9.67
CA TYR A 681 1.86 14.76 8.90
C TYR A 681 1.52 15.82 7.86
N ILE A 682 2.26 16.92 7.87
CA ILE A 682 2.17 17.98 6.87
C ILE A 682 3.42 17.85 5.99
N ALA A 683 3.31 17.21 4.85
CA ALA A 683 4.41 16.99 3.93
C ALA A 683 4.73 18.31 3.21
N SER A 684 6.00 18.69 3.17
CA SER A 684 6.43 19.96 2.57
C SER A 684 7.50 19.79 1.49
N ASN A 685 8.18 18.66 1.47
CA ASN A 685 9.08 18.22 0.40
C ASN A 685 8.56 16.91 -0.16
N ILE A 686 7.69 17.01 -1.15
CA ILE A 686 6.88 15.90 -1.66
C ILE A 686 7.66 15.08 -2.68
N TYR A 687 7.81 13.79 -2.42
CA TYR A 687 8.34 12.78 -3.33
C TYR A 687 8.03 11.36 -2.83
N CYS A 688 8.47 10.35 -3.51
CA CYS A 688 8.14 8.93 -3.28
C CYS A 688 8.12 8.44 -1.82
N LYS A 689 8.92 9.05 -0.92
CA LYS A 689 8.92 8.73 0.53
C LYS A 689 7.54 8.89 1.20
N ASP A 690 6.72 9.80 0.66
CA ASP A 690 5.42 10.10 1.27
C ASP A 690 4.45 8.93 1.14
N ASP A 691 4.59 8.12 0.10
CA ASP A 691 3.81 6.87 -0.02
C ASP A 691 4.22 5.83 1.03
N SER A 692 5.50 5.80 1.43
CA SER A 692 5.91 4.95 2.56
C SER A 692 5.31 5.44 3.89
N LEU A 693 5.29 6.76 4.11
CA LEU A 693 4.67 7.33 5.32
C LEU A 693 3.17 7.08 5.35
N THR A 694 2.49 7.28 4.21
CA THR A 694 1.07 6.95 4.03
C THR A 694 0.80 5.49 4.41
N TYR A 695 1.57 4.57 3.86
CA TYR A 695 1.30 3.15 4.01
C TYR A 695 1.63 2.60 5.40
N LEU A 696 2.73 3.09 6.03
CA LEU A 696 3.28 2.51 7.26
C LEU A 696 2.85 3.24 8.55
N LEU A 697 2.39 4.49 8.46
CA LEU A 697 1.96 5.28 9.62
C LEU A 697 0.43 5.51 9.66
N ASP A 698 -0.31 4.87 8.79
CA ASP A 698 -1.75 5.03 8.64
C ASP A 698 -2.17 6.49 8.40
N LEU A 699 -1.49 7.12 7.47
CA LEU A 699 -1.70 8.52 7.11
C LEU A 699 -2.38 8.61 5.75
N SER A 700 -3.46 9.38 5.66
CA SER A 700 -4.05 9.72 4.36
C SER A 700 -4.82 11.05 4.41
N PRO A 701 -5.02 11.70 3.26
CA PRO A 701 -5.90 12.87 3.18
C PRO A 701 -7.32 12.54 3.61
N GLY A 702 -7.85 11.38 3.23
CA GLY A 702 -9.19 10.94 3.57
C GLY A 702 -9.41 10.74 5.07
N LEU A 703 -8.38 10.35 5.81
CA LEU A 703 -8.39 10.30 7.28
C LEU A 703 -8.21 11.69 7.93
N GLY A 704 -7.94 12.74 7.15
CA GLY A 704 -7.70 14.08 7.67
C GLY A 704 -6.43 14.23 8.50
N ASN A 705 -5.46 13.32 8.32
CA ASN A 705 -4.19 13.29 9.04
C ASN A 705 -2.95 13.39 8.15
N PHE A 706 -3.13 13.49 6.82
CA PHE A 706 -2.06 13.78 5.86
C PHE A 706 -2.40 15.03 5.04
N PHE A 707 -1.56 16.05 5.14
CA PHE A 707 -1.71 17.32 4.44
C PHE A 707 -0.52 17.52 3.50
N VAL A 708 -0.79 18.01 2.29
CA VAL A 708 0.24 18.23 1.27
C VAL A 708 0.43 19.71 1.06
N GLN A 709 1.56 20.23 1.58
CA GLN A 709 2.02 21.59 1.33
C GLN A 709 3.27 21.54 0.47
N LYS A 710 3.14 21.80 -0.82
CA LYS A 710 4.29 21.79 -1.71
C LYS A 710 5.01 23.12 -1.64
N LEU A 711 6.11 23.18 -0.92
CA LEU A 711 6.93 24.38 -0.73
C LEU A 711 8.11 24.43 -1.71
N PRO A 712 8.57 25.64 -2.11
CA PRO A 712 9.81 25.81 -2.82
C PRO A 712 10.99 25.23 -2.05
N LYS A 713 11.97 24.69 -2.79
CA LYS A 713 13.10 23.95 -2.21
C LYS A 713 13.91 24.74 -1.17
N ASN A 714 14.08 26.05 -1.36
CA ASN A 714 14.78 26.92 -0.41
C ASN A 714 14.03 27.05 0.94
N GLU A 715 12.73 26.92 0.95
CA GLU A 715 11.89 26.98 2.16
C GLU A 715 11.94 25.68 2.97
N THR A 716 12.26 24.58 2.34
CA THR A 716 12.52 23.30 2.98
C THR A 716 14.00 23.09 3.35
N GLU A 717 14.75 24.17 3.56
CA GLU A 717 16.18 24.13 3.94
C GLU A 717 17.01 23.32 2.93
N ASN A 718 16.87 23.65 1.66
CA ASN A 718 17.50 22.95 0.55
C ASN A 718 17.08 21.48 0.42
N GLY A 719 15.85 21.19 0.79
CA GLY A 719 15.26 19.85 0.70
C GLY A 719 15.61 18.92 1.86
N LEU A 720 16.23 19.43 2.94
CA LEU A 720 16.49 18.60 4.14
C LEU A 720 15.23 18.41 4.99
N SER A 721 14.40 19.44 5.13
CA SER A 721 13.15 19.37 5.86
C SER A 721 12.10 18.67 5.02
N GLN A 722 11.54 17.57 5.55
CA GLN A 722 10.60 16.72 4.83
C GLN A 722 9.13 17.09 5.10
N GLY A 723 8.87 17.73 6.24
CA GLY A 723 7.55 18.14 6.67
C GLY A 723 7.49 18.33 8.19
N VAL A 724 6.27 18.53 8.67
CA VAL A 724 5.96 18.68 10.11
C VAL A 724 5.19 17.45 10.57
N LEU A 725 5.74 16.70 11.52
CA LEU A 725 5.04 15.63 12.23
C LEU A 725 4.37 16.23 13.47
N VAL A 726 3.14 15.83 13.74
CA VAL A 726 2.42 16.13 14.98
C VAL A 726 1.99 14.81 15.61
N VAL A 727 2.33 14.62 16.88
CA VAL A 727 1.73 13.62 17.76
C VAL A 727 0.63 14.35 18.53
N TRP A 728 -0.62 14.06 18.21
CA TRP A 728 -1.79 14.76 18.71
C TRP A 728 -2.57 13.92 19.71
N ASP A 729 -2.90 14.48 20.86
CA ASP A 729 -3.72 13.86 21.89
C ASP A 729 -5.15 14.41 21.78
N ASP A 730 -6.08 13.59 21.31
CA ASP A 730 -7.47 13.97 21.08
C ASP A 730 -8.25 14.28 22.36
N ASN A 731 -7.88 13.68 23.47
CA ASN A 731 -8.53 13.93 24.74
C ASN A 731 -8.05 15.21 25.40
N LEU A 732 -6.74 15.46 25.35
CA LEU A 732 -6.13 16.63 25.96
C LEU A 732 -6.18 17.86 25.06
N LYS A 733 -6.46 17.69 23.75
CA LYS A 733 -6.45 18.76 22.74
C LYS A 733 -5.15 19.57 22.74
N ILE A 734 -4.05 18.85 22.89
CA ILE A 734 -2.69 19.35 22.74
C ILE A 734 -1.86 18.34 21.98
N GLY A 735 -0.80 18.78 21.33
CA GLY A 735 0.10 17.91 20.62
C GLY A 735 1.54 18.34 20.67
N LYS A 736 2.43 17.46 20.24
CA LYS A 736 3.85 17.74 20.05
C LYS A 736 4.14 17.79 18.56
N ALA A 737 4.50 18.97 18.05
CA ALA A 737 4.85 19.19 16.65
C ALA A 737 6.36 19.31 16.45
N MET A 738 6.90 18.77 15.37
CA MET A 738 8.33 18.80 15.07
C MET A 738 8.59 18.75 13.57
N ILE A 739 9.68 19.37 13.13
CA ILE A 739 10.14 19.31 11.74
C ILE A 739 11.02 18.07 11.59
N VAL A 740 10.70 17.23 10.64
CA VAL A 740 11.46 16.03 10.27
C VAL A 740 12.47 16.38 9.20
N ASN A 741 13.75 16.16 9.48
CA ASN A 741 14.85 16.31 8.53
C ASN A 741 15.41 14.96 8.14
N PHE A 742 15.75 14.82 6.86
CA PHE A 742 16.34 13.61 6.31
C PHE A 742 17.60 13.92 5.51
N GLN A 743 18.65 13.15 5.74
CA GLN A 743 19.87 13.18 4.96
C GLN A 743 20.15 11.79 4.39
N ASN A 744 20.26 11.69 3.07
CA ASN A 744 20.53 10.44 2.37
C ASN A 744 21.82 9.76 2.82
N GLY A 745 21.77 8.43 2.87
CA GLY A 745 22.95 7.58 2.86
C GLY A 745 23.66 7.60 1.49
N LYS A 746 24.83 6.98 1.43
CA LYS A 746 25.61 6.87 0.20
C LYS A 746 25.86 5.41 -0.14
N ILE A 747 25.45 5.01 -1.34
CA ILE A 747 25.71 3.72 -1.95
C ILE A 747 26.62 3.94 -3.16
N ASP A 748 27.65 3.13 -3.32
CA ASP A 748 28.63 3.24 -4.40
C ASP A 748 28.11 2.51 -5.64
N THR A 749 27.75 3.30 -6.65
CA THR A 749 27.25 2.79 -7.92
C THR A 749 28.25 3.00 -9.06
N SER A 750 29.45 3.49 -8.75
CA SER A 750 30.44 3.92 -9.77
C SER A 750 30.91 2.82 -10.71
N LYS A 751 30.72 1.56 -10.36
CA LYS A 751 31.09 0.39 -11.18
C LYS A 751 30.07 0.07 -12.29
N TYR A 752 28.90 0.72 -12.31
CA TYR A 752 27.84 0.43 -13.28
C TYR A 752 27.76 1.48 -14.37
N ALA A 753 27.55 1.02 -15.62
CA ALA A 753 27.63 1.86 -16.80
C ALA A 753 26.31 2.58 -17.15
N THR A 754 25.14 2.00 -16.78
CA THR A 754 23.83 2.57 -17.09
C THR A 754 23.18 3.20 -15.87
N SER A 755 22.29 4.17 -16.09
CA SER A 755 21.47 4.78 -15.02
C SER A 755 20.56 3.75 -14.36
N GLU A 756 20.03 2.80 -15.13
CA GLU A 756 19.17 1.73 -14.66
C GLU A 756 19.91 0.77 -13.71
N ALA A 757 21.13 0.36 -14.10
CA ALA A 757 21.96 -0.49 -13.23
C ALA A 757 22.44 0.26 -11.98
N GLN A 758 22.77 1.54 -12.08
CA GLN A 758 23.11 2.38 -10.93
C GLN A 758 21.94 2.49 -9.96
N ARG A 759 20.74 2.71 -10.49
CA ARG A 759 19.49 2.78 -9.70
C ARG A 759 19.18 1.46 -9.03
N ALA A 760 19.22 0.35 -9.76
CA ALA A 760 18.98 -0.98 -9.21
C ALA A 760 19.96 -1.33 -8.09
N ASN A 761 21.25 -0.99 -8.22
CA ASN A 761 22.23 -1.18 -7.15
C ASN A 761 21.97 -0.26 -5.93
N THR A 762 21.49 0.96 -6.18
CA THR A 762 21.08 1.85 -5.09
C THR A 762 19.89 1.25 -4.30
N ILE A 763 18.89 0.74 -5.02
CA ILE A 763 17.73 0.07 -4.44
C ILE A 763 18.18 -1.15 -3.62
N LYS A 764 18.98 -2.05 -4.20
CA LYS A 764 19.56 -3.20 -3.50
C LYS A 764 20.26 -2.79 -2.22
N GLY A 765 21.12 -1.78 -2.29
CA GLY A 765 21.83 -1.27 -1.11
C GLY A 765 20.91 -0.77 -0.01
N PHE A 766 19.81 -0.10 -0.35
CA PHE A 766 18.81 0.33 0.64
C PHE A 766 18.00 -0.84 1.20
N ILE A 767 17.59 -1.81 0.37
CA ILE A 767 16.90 -3.03 0.83
C ILE A 767 17.80 -3.79 1.81
N ASP A 768 19.08 -3.98 1.48
CA ASP A 768 20.04 -4.65 2.36
C ASP A 768 20.25 -3.88 3.66
N LEU A 769 20.38 -2.55 3.58
CA LEU A 769 20.55 -1.69 4.75
C LEU A 769 19.37 -1.78 5.71
N TYR A 770 18.17 -1.67 5.20
CA TYR A 770 16.95 -1.73 6.01
C TYR A 770 16.71 -3.12 6.59
N SER A 771 17.02 -4.17 5.83
CA SER A 771 16.96 -5.57 6.28
C SER A 771 18.13 -5.99 7.19
N GLY A 772 19.09 -5.10 7.47
CA GLY A 772 20.27 -5.39 8.27
C GLY A 772 21.29 -6.34 7.60
N ARG A 773 21.21 -6.52 6.28
CA ARG A 773 22.13 -7.35 5.50
C ARG A 773 23.42 -6.60 5.18
N ALA A 774 24.53 -7.33 5.16
CA ALA A 774 25.83 -6.74 4.80
C ALA A 774 25.93 -6.48 3.30
N ASN A 775 26.27 -5.24 2.92
CA ASN A 775 26.53 -4.87 1.54
C ASN A 775 27.74 -3.92 1.47
N SER A 776 28.78 -4.31 0.73
CA SER A 776 30.05 -3.57 0.62
C SER A 776 29.91 -2.23 -0.13
N ASP A 777 28.86 -2.04 -0.90
CA ASP A 777 28.60 -0.81 -1.63
C ASP A 777 28.02 0.30 -0.73
N ILE A 778 27.51 -0.04 0.45
CA ILE A 778 27.04 0.95 1.43
C ILE A 778 28.24 1.69 2.02
N LYS A 779 28.33 3.00 1.78
CA LYS A 779 29.42 3.87 2.28
C LYS A 779 28.98 4.70 3.49
N SER A 780 27.70 5.03 3.61
CA SER A 780 27.12 5.66 4.79
C SER A 780 25.63 5.37 4.88
N THR A 781 25.12 5.34 6.12
CA THR A 781 23.69 5.19 6.41
C THR A 781 22.96 6.51 6.29
N PRO A 782 21.65 6.51 5.99
CA PRO A 782 20.78 7.69 6.13
C PRO A 782 20.75 8.21 7.56
N VAL A 783 20.45 9.50 7.71
CA VAL A 783 20.30 10.15 9.02
C VAL A 783 18.95 10.85 9.05
N VAL A 784 18.12 10.50 10.03
CA VAL A 784 16.87 11.19 10.34
C VAL A 784 17.04 11.99 11.63
N THR A 785 16.57 13.22 11.65
CA THR A 785 16.56 14.07 12.84
C THR A 785 15.29 14.90 12.88
N THR A 786 14.89 15.33 14.07
CA THR A 786 13.83 16.30 14.26
C THR A 786 14.38 17.60 14.83
N VAL A 787 13.81 18.72 14.41
CA VAL A 787 14.19 20.07 14.85
C VAL A 787 12.93 20.87 15.17
N SER A 788 13.11 21.96 15.94
CA SER A 788 12.01 22.87 16.31
C SER A 788 10.80 22.17 16.95
N GLU A 789 11.07 21.21 17.86
CA GLU A 789 10.02 20.55 18.63
C GLU A 789 9.27 21.54 19.52
N LYS A 790 7.95 21.55 19.41
CA LYS A 790 7.04 22.45 20.14
C LYS A 790 5.84 21.69 20.67
N TRP A 791 5.43 21.98 21.89
CA TRP A 791 4.07 21.68 22.34
C TRP A 791 3.13 22.72 21.78
N ILE A 792 1.99 22.30 21.23
CA ILE A 792 1.04 23.13 20.51
C ILE A 792 -0.39 22.93 21.02
N THR A 793 -1.19 23.99 20.94
CA THR A 793 -2.61 24.01 21.22
C THR A 793 -3.41 23.58 19.99
N GLU A 794 -4.72 23.31 20.17
CA GLU A 794 -5.65 23.01 19.07
C GLU A 794 -5.69 24.13 18.02
N GLU A 795 -5.66 25.39 18.43
CA GLU A 795 -5.60 26.53 17.50
C GLU A 795 -4.34 26.50 16.64
N GLN A 796 -3.18 26.24 17.26
CA GLN A 796 -1.90 26.13 16.54
C GLN A 796 -1.84 24.90 15.65
N PHE A 797 -2.45 23.80 16.07
CA PHE A 797 -2.59 22.60 15.25
C PHE A 797 -3.45 22.86 14.01
N ASN A 798 -4.58 23.52 14.19
CA ASN A 798 -5.44 23.92 13.07
C ASN A 798 -4.72 24.89 12.13
N MET A 799 -3.91 25.83 12.66
CA MET A 799 -3.07 26.71 11.83
C MET A 799 -2.05 25.92 11.00
N LEU A 800 -1.42 24.89 11.55
CA LEU A 800 -0.48 24.04 10.80
C LEU A 800 -1.15 23.31 9.63
N LYS A 801 -2.45 23.00 9.73
CA LYS A 801 -3.24 22.34 8.70
C LYS A 801 -3.87 23.31 7.68
N GLN A 802 -3.61 24.62 7.80
CA GLN A 802 -4.17 25.60 6.88
C GLN A 802 -3.65 25.43 5.45
N GLY A 803 -4.49 25.85 4.50
CA GLY A 803 -4.37 25.54 3.11
C GLY A 803 -3.21 26.16 2.36
N ALA A 804 -2.94 25.59 1.23
CA ALA A 804 -2.23 26.20 0.14
C ALA A 804 -3.03 27.45 -0.32
N GLY A 805 -2.42 28.53 -0.67
CA GLY A 805 -3.11 29.69 -1.23
C GLY A 805 -2.89 31.01 -0.54
N GLU A 806 -2.31 31.03 0.67
CA GLU A 806 -2.03 32.26 1.42
C GLU A 806 -0.56 32.43 1.82
N ASN A 807 0.39 31.92 1.09
CA ASN A 807 1.81 31.96 1.44
C ASN A 807 2.11 31.39 2.85
N PHE A 808 1.25 30.48 3.34
CA PHE A 808 1.43 29.86 4.63
C PHE A 808 2.53 28.80 4.54
N ASN A 809 3.52 28.88 5.40
CA ASN A 809 4.62 27.93 5.48
C ASN A 809 4.63 27.27 6.86
N SER A 810 4.22 25.99 6.92
CA SER A 810 4.13 25.22 8.16
C SER A 810 5.47 25.11 8.90
N ILE A 811 6.58 24.98 8.16
CA ILE A 811 7.94 24.93 8.74
C ILE A 811 8.29 26.24 9.41
N SER A 812 8.10 27.36 8.71
CA SER A 812 8.38 28.70 9.24
C SER A 812 7.46 29.06 10.41
N TYR A 813 6.18 28.66 10.31
CA TYR A 813 5.21 28.86 11.40
C TYR A 813 5.64 28.11 12.66
N LEU A 814 5.95 26.81 12.57
CA LEU A 814 6.38 26.03 13.73
C LEU A 814 7.65 26.61 14.38
N LYS A 815 8.60 27.06 13.56
CA LYS A 815 9.83 27.74 14.08
C LYS A 815 9.52 29.01 14.82
N SER A 816 8.47 29.74 14.47
CA SER A 816 8.09 31.01 15.08
C SER A 816 7.41 30.86 16.44
N LEU A 817 6.87 29.69 16.76
CA LEU A 817 6.16 29.43 18.01
C LEU A 817 7.12 29.49 19.22
N GLU A 818 6.61 29.97 20.34
CA GLU A 818 7.33 29.97 21.61
C GLU A 818 7.55 28.52 22.12
N ASN A 819 8.62 28.36 22.93
CA ASN A 819 8.87 27.10 23.62
C ASN A 819 8.05 27.08 24.92
N VAL A 820 7.04 26.21 24.94
CA VAL A 820 6.23 25.94 26.12
C VAL A 820 6.33 24.48 26.50
N THR A 821 6.10 24.14 27.76
CA THR A 821 6.04 22.73 28.19
C THR A 821 4.60 22.18 28.10
N LYS A 822 4.45 20.83 28.13
CA LYS A 822 3.12 20.19 28.23
C LYS A 822 2.35 20.70 29.46
N GLU A 823 3.05 20.84 30.58
CA GLU A 823 2.49 21.31 31.83
C GLU A 823 2.00 22.77 31.75
N ASP A 824 2.73 23.65 31.04
CA ASP A 824 2.32 25.05 30.86
C ASP A 824 0.99 25.12 30.09
N LEU A 825 0.84 24.32 29.01
CA LEU A 825 -0.41 24.25 28.23
C LEU A 825 -1.57 23.72 29.07
N LEU A 826 -1.37 22.63 29.80
CA LEU A 826 -2.39 22.04 30.66
C LEU A 826 -2.82 23.00 31.76
N ASN A 827 -1.87 23.73 32.36
CA ASN A 827 -2.18 24.73 33.38
C ASN A 827 -2.98 25.89 32.80
N ALA A 828 -2.64 26.38 31.60
CA ALA A 828 -3.37 27.46 30.92
C ALA A 828 -4.81 27.04 30.59
N MET A 829 -5.03 25.82 30.12
CA MET A 829 -6.36 25.27 29.84
C MET A 829 -7.22 25.13 31.10
N ASN A 830 -6.64 24.67 32.22
CA ASN A 830 -7.32 24.56 33.51
C ASN A 830 -7.70 25.92 34.09
N GLN A 831 -6.88 26.95 33.89
CA GLN A 831 -7.18 28.33 34.34
C GLN A 831 -8.34 28.92 33.51
N ASN A 832 -8.37 28.70 32.21
CA ASN A 832 -9.45 29.18 31.35
C ASN A 832 -10.80 28.51 31.66
N SER A 833 -10.80 27.20 31.96
CA SER A 833 -12.00 26.50 32.37
C SER A 833 -12.54 26.94 33.71
N ASN A 834 -11.67 27.31 34.67
CA ASN A 834 -12.05 27.86 35.98
C ASN A 834 -12.54 29.33 35.89
N SER A 835 -12.01 30.11 34.97
CA SER A 835 -12.48 31.49 34.76
C SER A 835 -13.87 31.54 34.11
N ASN A 836 -14.17 30.62 33.17
CA ASN A 836 -15.50 30.49 32.56
C ASN A 836 -16.55 29.95 33.52
N SER A 837 -16.20 29.08 34.46
CA SER A 837 -17.12 28.63 35.52
C SER A 837 -17.43 29.70 36.54
N ASN A 838 -16.49 30.63 36.82
CA ASN A 838 -16.73 31.72 37.72
C ASN A 838 -17.51 32.90 37.10
N SER A 839 -17.44 33.10 35.77
CA SER A 839 -18.24 34.12 35.11
C SER A 839 -19.73 33.73 34.98
N ASN A 840 -20.06 32.44 34.97
CA ASN A 840 -21.43 31.95 34.97
C ASN A 840 -22.07 31.94 36.38
N ASN A 841 -21.30 32.00 37.46
CA ASN A 841 -21.78 32.07 38.83
C ASN A 841 -21.95 33.49 39.41
N SER A 842 -21.55 34.54 38.69
CA SER A 842 -21.70 35.93 39.17
C SER A 842 -22.96 36.63 38.69
N ASN A 843 -23.86 35.95 37.96
CA ASN A 843 -25.09 36.55 37.45
C ASN A 843 -26.40 36.04 38.11
N THR A 844 -26.31 35.41 39.29
CA THR A 844 -27.48 35.07 40.08
C THR A 844 -27.40 35.59 41.49
N ASN A 845 -27.51 36.93 41.65
CA ASN A 845 -28.02 37.53 42.86
C ASN A 845 -28.23 39.06 42.63
N ALA A 846 -29.43 39.44 42.20
CA ALA A 846 -30.05 40.72 42.50
C ALA A 846 -31.56 40.50 42.49
N THR A 847 -32.05 40.59 43.68
CA THR A 847 -33.39 40.47 44.16
C THR A 847 -34.38 41.51 43.63
N SER A 848 -35.56 41.04 43.40
CA SER A 848 -36.88 41.57 43.86
C SER A 848 -37.55 42.74 43.14
N ASN A 849 -38.79 42.40 42.79
CA ASN A 849 -40.00 43.20 42.84
C ASN A 849 -40.23 44.40 41.90
N THR A 850 -41.17 44.26 40.98
CA THR A 850 -42.55 44.71 41.17
C THR A 850 -43.39 44.45 39.92
N ASN A 851 -44.64 44.14 40.12
CA ASN A 851 -45.81 44.07 39.22
C ASN A 851 -45.93 45.17 38.18
N SER A 852 -46.37 44.83 37.00
CA SER A 852 -47.69 45.23 36.54
C SER A 852 -47.91 44.91 35.05
N ASN A 853 -49.06 44.39 34.79
CA ASN A 853 -49.85 44.24 33.58
C ASN A 853 -49.64 45.28 32.50
N SER A 854 -49.59 44.88 31.24
CA SER A 854 -50.63 45.23 30.26
C SER A 854 -50.37 44.70 28.86
N ASN A 855 -51.44 44.20 28.32
CA ASN A 855 -51.68 43.81 26.92
C ASN A 855 -51.28 44.88 25.93
N SER A 856 -50.75 44.46 24.74
CA SER A 856 -51.48 44.75 23.48
C SER A 856 -50.71 44.28 22.25
N ASN A 857 -51.48 43.68 21.36
CA ASN A 857 -51.24 43.37 19.93
C ASN A 857 -50.49 44.43 19.18
N SER A 858 -49.62 43.97 18.21
CA SER A 858 -49.93 44.21 16.78
C SER A 858 -48.76 43.78 15.90
N ASN A 859 -49.11 43.07 14.86
CA ASN A 859 -48.49 42.84 13.55
C ASN A 859 -47.39 43.79 13.09
N SER A 860 -46.29 43.27 12.48
CA SER A 860 -46.07 43.40 11.03
C SER A 860 -44.64 43.00 10.65
N ASN A 861 -44.55 42.12 9.67
CA ASN A 861 -43.57 42.08 8.55
C ASN A 861 -42.05 41.98 8.82
N VAL A 862 -41.54 40.84 8.43
CA VAL A 862 -40.36 40.43 7.60
C VAL A 862 -39.61 41.60 6.92
N PRO A 863 -38.23 41.60 6.68
CA PRO A 863 -37.45 40.44 6.25
C PRO A 863 -36.05 40.29 6.85
N ASP A 864 -35.61 39.01 6.86
CA ASP A 864 -34.43 38.48 6.16
C ASP A 864 -33.02 38.77 6.71
N SER A 865 -32.26 37.75 6.56
CA SER A 865 -30.82 37.56 6.53
C SER A 865 -30.13 37.12 7.84
N GLY A 866 -29.70 35.93 7.80
CA GLY A 866 -28.78 35.39 8.81
C GLY A 866 -28.76 33.88 8.82
N ALA A 867 -28.38 33.29 7.70
CA ALA A 867 -28.00 31.85 7.67
C ALA A 867 -26.75 31.64 8.53
N LYS A 868 -26.85 30.80 9.53
CA LYS A 868 -25.72 30.16 10.14
C LYS A 868 -25.39 28.94 9.28
N PRO A 869 -24.15 28.74 8.87
CA PRO A 869 -23.75 27.48 8.30
C PRO A 869 -23.58 26.47 9.46
N SER A 870 -24.37 25.43 9.46
CA SER A 870 -24.10 24.23 10.22
C SER A 870 -23.27 23.30 9.32
N GLY A 871 -21.96 23.46 9.35
CA GLY A 871 -21.04 22.45 8.89
C GLY A 871 -20.74 21.54 10.08
N SER A 872 -21.23 20.32 10.07
CA SER A 872 -20.71 19.27 10.94
C SER A 872 -19.97 18.29 10.05
N ALA A 873 -18.66 18.42 10.04
CA ALA A 873 -17.82 17.28 9.73
C ALA A 873 -18.04 16.28 10.87
N SER A 874 -18.70 15.19 10.63
CA SER A 874 -18.75 14.10 11.58
C SER A 874 -17.47 13.29 11.45
N VAL A 875 -16.40 13.74 12.06
CA VAL A 875 -15.43 12.82 12.59
C VAL A 875 -16.16 12.04 13.66
N GLY A 876 -16.34 10.73 13.44
CA GLY A 876 -17.00 9.86 14.40
C GLY A 876 -16.17 9.67 15.65
N THR A 877 -16.09 10.66 16.51
CA THR A 877 -15.62 10.49 17.87
C THR A 877 -16.80 10.04 18.72
N THR A 878 -16.88 8.74 18.97
CA THR A 878 -17.76 8.19 19.99
C THR A 878 -17.27 8.66 21.37
N GLY A 879 -17.81 9.77 21.83
CA GLY A 879 -17.67 10.19 23.21
C GLY A 879 -18.29 9.14 24.14
N ALA A 880 -17.47 8.41 24.87
CA ALA A 880 -17.90 7.58 25.98
C ALA A 880 -18.50 8.47 27.07
N ILE A 881 -19.80 8.36 27.27
CA ILE A 881 -20.47 8.92 28.44
C ILE A 881 -20.07 8.07 29.65
N ILE A 882 -19.13 8.57 30.43
CA ILE A 882 -18.81 8.03 31.74
C ILE A 882 -19.84 8.65 32.71
N SER A 883 -20.85 7.88 33.06
CA SER A 883 -21.64 8.14 34.24
C SER A 883 -20.86 7.66 35.47
N SER A 884 -20.48 8.60 36.32
CA SER A 884 -19.90 8.38 37.63
C SER A 884 -20.84 7.57 38.54
N VAL A 885 -20.33 6.43 38.99
CA VAL A 885 -20.88 5.76 40.19
C VAL A 885 -19.75 5.66 41.22
N SER A 886 -20.04 6.26 42.35
CA SER A 886 -19.17 6.42 43.51
C SER A 886 -18.71 5.12 44.14
N SER A 887 -17.50 5.16 44.61
CA SER A 887 -16.76 4.34 45.55
C SER A 887 -17.55 3.62 46.66
N GLN A 888 -17.19 2.38 46.93
CA GLN A 888 -16.94 1.87 48.27
C GLN A 888 -15.94 0.72 48.23
N SER A 889 -14.81 0.91 48.88
CA SER A 889 -13.88 -0.17 49.26
C SER A 889 -14.45 -1.03 50.37
N PRO A 890 -13.97 -2.26 50.47
CA PRO A 890 -13.53 -2.75 51.76
C PRO A 890 -12.11 -3.37 51.75
N THR A 891 -11.51 -3.16 52.87
CA THR A 891 -10.24 -3.50 53.45
C THR A 891 -9.88 -4.98 53.55
N GLN A 892 -8.57 -5.20 53.45
CA GLN A 892 -7.70 -6.16 54.20
C GLN A 892 -7.81 -7.66 54.04
N GLY A 893 -6.65 -8.25 53.83
CA GLY A 893 -6.26 -9.65 54.08
C GLY A 893 -4.85 -9.94 53.64
N GLU A 894 -3.91 -9.84 54.59
CA GLU A 894 -2.49 -10.26 54.54
C GLU A 894 -2.37 -11.74 54.12
N SER A 895 -1.28 -12.19 53.43
CA SER A 895 0.00 -12.56 54.00
C SER A 895 0.83 -13.39 53.03
N GLU A 896 2.09 -13.01 53.00
CA GLU A 896 3.34 -13.81 52.99
C GLU A 896 3.70 -14.82 51.90
N ASP A 897 4.89 -14.50 51.39
CA ASP A 897 6.13 -15.32 51.22
C ASP A 897 6.25 -16.23 49.98
N SER A 898 7.23 -16.14 49.18
CA SER A 898 8.66 -16.21 49.29
C SER A 898 9.40 -16.35 47.93
N GLN A 899 10.43 -15.59 47.82
CA GLN A 899 11.77 -15.92 47.26
C GLN A 899 11.97 -16.55 45.88
N ASN A 900 12.80 -15.77 45.14
CA ASN A 900 13.98 -16.15 44.35
C ASN A 900 13.82 -16.72 42.93
N GLY A 901 14.38 -15.93 42.05
CA GLY A 901 14.85 -16.33 40.72
C GLY A 901 15.46 -15.18 39.95
N LYS A 902 16.66 -14.76 40.34
CA LYS A 902 17.50 -13.92 39.46
C LYS A 902 17.93 -14.79 38.27
N ASP A 903 17.86 -14.23 37.04
CA ASP A 903 19.06 -14.16 36.20
C ASP A 903 18.82 -13.42 34.90
N ASN A 904 19.69 -12.43 34.70
CA ASN A 904 20.32 -11.98 33.46
C ASN A 904 19.49 -11.35 32.33
N ALA A 905 19.19 -10.08 32.49
CA ALA A 905 19.15 -9.17 31.39
C ALA A 905 20.55 -8.67 31.07
N LYS A 906 21.12 -9.05 29.94
CA LYS A 906 22.32 -8.42 29.37
C LYS A 906 21.91 -7.14 28.65
N ALA A 907 22.23 -6.01 29.25
CA ALA A 907 22.22 -4.72 28.60
C ALA A 907 23.33 -4.66 27.53
N TYR A 908 23.01 -4.30 26.32
CA TYR A 908 23.97 -3.86 25.32
C TYR A 908 24.28 -2.39 25.57
N GLU A 909 25.51 -2.11 25.98
CA GLU A 909 26.06 -0.77 26.05
C GLU A 909 26.26 -0.21 24.64
N VAL A 910 25.59 0.92 24.36
CA VAL A 910 25.88 1.75 23.20
C VAL A 910 27.11 2.60 23.53
N SER A 911 28.22 2.33 22.86
CA SER A 911 29.45 3.09 22.94
C SER A 911 29.24 4.52 22.43
N LYS A 912 29.54 5.49 23.26
CA LYS A 912 29.60 6.92 22.90
C LYS A 912 30.72 7.15 21.89
N SER A 913 30.36 7.70 20.74
CA SER A 913 31.27 8.18 19.70
C SER A 913 31.85 9.56 20.05
N PRO A 914 33.12 9.85 19.72
CA PRO A 914 33.75 11.12 20.05
C PRO A 914 33.38 12.25 19.09
N ALA A 915 33.51 13.47 19.56
CA ALA A 915 33.15 14.75 18.99
C ALA A 915 33.50 14.94 17.49
N ALA A 916 32.54 15.51 16.78
CA ALA A 916 32.62 15.88 15.37
C ALA A 916 33.72 16.93 15.10
N LYS A 917 34.60 16.62 14.13
CA LYS A 917 35.43 17.60 13.47
C LYS A 917 34.65 18.24 12.31
N SER A 918 34.75 19.56 12.22
CA SER A 918 34.12 20.37 11.18
C SER A 918 34.53 19.89 9.78
N ILE A 919 33.55 19.67 8.92
CA ILE A 919 33.72 19.31 7.51
C ILE A 919 33.82 20.60 6.69
N ASP A 920 34.83 20.66 5.84
CA ASP A 920 35.16 21.76 4.96
C ASP A 920 34.09 21.95 3.86
N SER A 921 33.68 23.20 3.67
CA SER A 921 32.60 23.64 2.78
C SER A 921 32.82 23.33 1.29
N ASN A 922 34.01 22.91 0.90
CA ASN A 922 34.31 22.56 -0.49
C ASN A 922 33.83 21.18 -0.93
N SER A 923 33.58 20.25 0.02
CA SER A 923 33.07 18.92 -0.32
C SER A 923 31.57 18.91 -0.69
N LEU A 924 30.81 19.88 -0.22
CA LEU A 924 29.40 20.06 -0.57
C LEU A 924 29.21 20.60 -1.99
N LEU A 925 30.15 21.41 -2.45
CA LEU A 925 30.10 22.02 -3.79
C LEU A 925 30.31 20.98 -4.90
N TYR A 926 31.14 19.95 -4.67
CA TYR A 926 31.38 18.88 -5.65
C TYR A 926 30.23 17.88 -5.76
N ALA A 927 29.48 17.65 -4.69
CA ALA A 927 28.28 16.79 -4.72
C ALA A 927 27.12 17.46 -5.48
N LEU A 928 26.96 18.78 -5.33
CA LEU A 928 25.97 19.56 -6.09
C LEU A 928 26.29 19.65 -7.59
N ILE A 929 27.57 19.77 -7.95
CA ILE A 929 28.01 19.84 -9.35
C ILE A 929 27.78 18.48 -10.05
N GLY A 930 27.87 17.35 -9.33
CA GLY A 930 27.60 16.02 -9.88
C GLY A 930 26.14 15.81 -10.27
N VAL A 931 25.20 16.28 -9.46
CA VAL A 931 23.75 16.17 -9.72
C VAL A 931 23.32 17.13 -10.85
N LEU A 932 23.87 18.32 -10.90
CA LEU A 932 23.62 19.29 -12.00
C LEU A 932 24.19 18.82 -13.35
N ALA A 933 25.33 18.12 -13.36
CA ALA A 933 25.91 17.60 -14.59
C ALA A 933 25.09 16.48 -15.24
N ILE A 934 24.39 15.67 -14.42
CA ILE A 934 23.50 14.61 -14.90
C ILE A 934 22.21 15.21 -15.49
N GLY A 935 21.64 16.24 -14.88
CA GLY A 935 20.48 16.96 -15.40
C GLY A 935 20.77 17.68 -16.75
N ILE A 936 21.96 18.27 -16.90
CA ILE A 936 22.35 18.99 -18.13
C ILE A 936 22.66 18.01 -19.28
N LEU A 937 23.22 16.83 -19.02
CA LEU A 937 23.45 15.80 -20.04
C LEU A 937 22.18 15.20 -20.59
N LEU A 938 21.12 15.07 -19.76
CA LEU A 938 19.79 14.62 -20.20
C LEU A 938 19.05 15.70 -21.00
N GLY A 939 19.17 16.98 -20.62
CA GLY A 939 18.54 18.10 -21.32
C GLY A 939 19.17 18.38 -22.68
N VAL A 940 20.51 18.27 -22.83
CA VAL A 940 21.24 18.54 -24.11
C VAL A 940 21.04 17.38 -25.11
N GLY A 941 20.81 16.15 -24.64
CA GLY A 941 20.45 15.01 -25.48
C GLY A 941 19.08 15.18 -26.16
N TYR A 942 18.14 15.78 -25.46
CA TYR A 942 16.78 16.00 -25.97
C TYR A 942 16.70 17.14 -27.00
N VAL A 943 17.40 18.25 -26.77
CA VAL A 943 17.39 19.41 -27.66
C VAL A 943 18.13 19.16 -29.00
N LYS A 944 19.10 18.25 -29.06
CA LYS A 944 19.78 17.88 -30.30
C LYS A 944 18.99 16.95 -31.22
N ARG A 945 17.91 16.33 -30.74
CA ARG A 945 17.05 15.43 -31.53
C ARG A 945 15.88 16.14 -32.22
N SER A 946 15.54 17.37 -31.82
CA SER A 946 14.44 18.15 -32.45
C SER A 946 14.88 19.00 -33.66
N LYS A 947 16.15 18.89 -34.10
CA LYS A 947 16.68 19.61 -35.29
C LYS A 947 17.37 18.68 -36.30
N LYS A 948 16.77 17.53 -36.57
CA LYS A 948 17.03 16.78 -37.80
C LYS A 948 15.77 16.12 -38.32
#